data_7ef1fbb511102023fbf4d5b79840ac61
#
_entry.id   7ef1fbb511102023fbf4d5b79840ac61
#
_cell.length_a   1.000
_cell.length_b   1.000
_cell.length_c   1.000
_cell.angle_alpha   90.00
_cell.angle_beta   90.00
_cell.angle_gamma   90.00
#
_symmetry.space_group_name_H-M   'P 1'
#
loop_
_entity.id
_entity.type
_entity.pdbx_description
1 polymer ?
#
loop_
_entity_poly.entity_id
_entity_poly.type
_entity_poly.pdbx_seq_one_letter_code
_entity_poly.pdbx_strand_id
1 'polypeptide(L)'
;MSTLAEPLPRRRMAALPVRYALRELRGGLRGFYVFIACIALGVLAIAGVGSVAASLNDGLVREGRTLLGGDAAFSLFQREAKPEEIAFLRSRGQVSLAATLRAMVRAGDAKLALVELKAVDSAYPLLGKAELQPDLPLAEILAERDGVFGAAADPALLARLDLKVGDIVNIDTVRFQIRSALQAEPDKLSGGIGLGPRFLISEAGLRATPLLQPGSLVRWTYRVRLPDNATDDRAVASFIADTRQTLPQAGWEVRSRSNASPQLERTIGRFTQFLTLVGLAALLVGGVGVANAVKSHVDRRTEVIAAFKALGATSRDVFGIYLVQVMVLATIGSIIGLCAGAALPFAIVGLFGKILPLPVIPAVHPDELALSFVYGLLTALAFGLWPLGRVRDVPVAALFREAVIAEWHRPRWSYLALIAGTVALLIAVVVGLSYDKKIAAVFVVAAALVFVLLRGIAAVVMAMARAAPRSRFPMLRLAVSNIYRPGALTPSVVLSLGLGLAVLVTITQIDGNLRRQFLAQLPEQAPSFFFIDVPSGDADRFRDFLKTLAPQSTVDNVPMLRGRIVSARGVRAEDLKATADTEWVLQSDRGLTYTGEIPKGSKVVEGEWWGENYSGPPLVSIEKRIADGLGLKLGDDIVVNVLGRDISAKIGNMRTIDWQGLGINFVLVFSPNAFRGAPHTHVATLTEARSDAAEDARVIRKVADAFPMVTSVRVREVMETVGSVVSNLALAIRGASAVTLISAILVLGGALAAGHRHRVYDAVILKTLGATRLRLLGAYALEYLLIGFATAAFGVIAGSVSAWLIVTRLMTLSFAWQAGSAALVVLAALVVTVGLGLAGTLLALNQKPATVLRNL
;
A
#
# COMPACT_ATOMS: atom_id res chain seq x y z
N MET A 1 -46.87 -24.11 57.73
CA MET A 1 -45.75 -24.90 57.19
C MET A 1 -45.13 -24.14 56.01
N SER A 2 -44.12 -23.30 56.28
CA SER A 2 -43.39 -22.58 55.27
C SER A 2 -42.13 -23.36 54.95
N THR A 3 -42.10 -24.01 53.79
CA THR A 3 -40.89 -24.59 53.21
C THR A 3 -40.05 -23.47 52.69
N LEU A 4 -39.04 -23.08 53.46
CA LEU A 4 -37.93 -22.19 52.98
C LEU A 4 -37.23 -22.87 51.80
N ALA A 5 -37.40 -22.38 50.62
CA ALA A 5 -36.66 -22.78 49.45
C ALA A 5 -35.16 -22.56 49.73
N GLU A 6 -34.37 -23.63 49.78
CA GLU A 6 -32.93 -23.58 49.88
C GLU A 6 -32.35 -22.67 48.75
N PRO A 7 -31.46 -21.73 49.08
CA PRO A 7 -30.82 -20.93 48.05
C PRO A 7 -29.98 -21.84 47.15
N LEU A 8 -30.29 -21.83 45.86
CA LEU A 8 -29.53 -22.56 44.82
C LEU A 8 -28.02 -22.22 44.91
N PRO A 9 -27.14 -23.24 44.85
CA PRO A 9 -25.71 -23.03 44.97
C PRO A 9 -25.21 -22.03 43.88
N ARG A 10 -24.35 -21.06 44.26
CA ARG A 10 -23.87 -19.96 43.44
C ARG A 10 -23.35 -20.39 42.03
N ARG A 11 -22.78 -21.59 41.89
CA ARG A 11 -22.40 -22.16 40.58
C ARG A 11 -23.57 -22.44 39.63
N ARG A 12 -24.76 -22.82 40.15
CA ARG A 12 -25.98 -23.03 39.32
C ARG A 12 -26.58 -21.69 38.86
N MET A 13 -26.43 -20.61 39.64
CA MET A 13 -26.91 -19.28 39.29
C MET A 13 -26.07 -18.64 38.17
N ALA A 14 -24.75 -18.85 38.10
CA ALA A 14 -23.90 -18.34 37.03
C ALA A 14 -24.17 -19.01 35.66
N ALA A 15 -24.71 -20.23 35.65
CA ALA A 15 -25.04 -20.93 34.39
C ALA A 15 -26.43 -20.55 33.82
N LEU A 16 -27.29 -19.87 34.60
CA LEU A 16 -28.64 -19.49 34.16
C LEU A 16 -28.67 -18.59 32.95
N PRO A 17 -27.88 -17.46 32.86
CA PRO A 17 -27.87 -16.60 31.70
C PRO A 17 -27.47 -17.33 30.43
N VAL A 18 -26.48 -18.22 30.50
CA VAL A 18 -25.99 -19.00 29.34
C VAL A 18 -27.08 -19.99 28.86
N ARG A 19 -27.73 -20.69 29.77
CA ARG A 19 -28.79 -21.66 29.41
C ARG A 19 -29.99 -20.99 28.75
N TYR A 20 -30.43 -19.85 29.27
CA TYR A 20 -31.53 -19.08 28.69
C TYR A 20 -31.14 -18.45 27.37
N ALA A 21 -29.93 -17.90 27.24
CA ALA A 21 -29.42 -17.35 26.00
C ALA A 21 -29.41 -18.39 24.88
N LEU A 22 -28.90 -19.60 25.16
CA LEU A 22 -28.84 -20.69 24.16
C LEU A 22 -30.25 -21.24 23.84
N ARG A 23 -31.15 -21.26 24.80
CA ARG A 23 -32.55 -21.69 24.58
C ARG A 23 -33.31 -20.71 23.69
N GLU A 24 -33.13 -19.41 23.89
CA GLU A 24 -33.73 -18.36 23.03
C GLU A 24 -33.15 -18.39 21.60
N LEU A 25 -31.85 -18.62 21.45
CA LEU A 25 -31.21 -18.75 20.14
C LEU A 25 -31.72 -19.98 19.36
N ARG A 26 -32.10 -21.09 20.03
CA ARG A 26 -32.75 -22.24 19.40
C ARG A 26 -34.14 -21.92 18.84
N GLY A 27 -34.81 -20.87 19.34
CA GLY A 27 -36.09 -20.37 18.81
C GLY A 27 -36.02 -19.70 17.46
N GLY A 28 -34.79 -19.52 16.90
CA GLY A 28 -34.51 -19.00 15.56
C GLY A 28 -33.65 -17.78 15.52
N LEU A 29 -32.83 -17.71 14.50
CA LEU A 29 -31.88 -16.59 14.21
C LEU A 29 -32.54 -15.46 13.42
N ARG A 30 -33.88 -15.50 13.22
CA ARG A 30 -34.61 -14.50 12.46
C ARG A 30 -34.41 -13.10 13.09
N GLY A 31 -33.76 -12.19 12.37
CA GLY A 31 -33.43 -10.84 12.81
C GLY A 31 -31.97 -10.61 13.22
N PHE A 32 -31.14 -11.67 13.28
CA PHE A 32 -29.71 -11.57 13.54
C PHE A 32 -28.82 -11.71 12.30
N TYR A 33 -29.41 -12.01 11.13
CA TYR A 33 -28.62 -12.17 9.90
C TYR A 33 -27.78 -10.95 9.57
N VAL A 34 -28.35 -9.74 9.74
CA VAL A 34 -27.61 -8.49 9.52
C VAL A 34 -26.46 -8.33 10.52
N PHE A 35 -26.68 -8.70 11.80
CA PHE A 35 -25.65 -8.68 12.84
C PHE A 35 -24.48 -9.60 12.46
N ILE A 36 -24.79 -10.88 12.16
CA ILE A 36 -23.78 -11.88 11.79
C ILE A 36 -23.03 -11.45 10.52
N ALA A 37 -23.76 -10.95 9.51
CA ALA A 37 -23.16 -10.48 8.27
C ALA A 37 -22.24 -9.25 8.48
N CYS A 38 -22.63 -8.29 9.33
CA CYS A 38 -21.80 -7.12 9.63
C CYS A 38 -20.48 -7.51 10.33
N ILE A 39 -20.55 -8.43 11.31
CA ILE A 39 -19.32 -8.92 11.98
C ILE A 39 -18.50 -9.75 11.01
N ALA A 40 -19.12 -10.67 10.26
CA ALA A 40 -18.42 -11.52 9.31
C ALA A 40 -17.68 -10.71 8.24
N LEU A 41 -18.30 -9.68 7.66
CA LEU A 41 -17.67 -8.81 6.67
C LEU A 41 -16.56 -7.93 7.27
N GLY A 42 -16.75 -7.41 8.48
CA GLY A 42 -15.71 -6.65 9.18
C GLY A 42 -14.48 -7.50 9.47
N VAL A 43 -14.69 -8.71 10.00
CA VAL A 43 -13.63 -9.68 10.29
C VAL A 43 -12.98 -10.19 9.00
N LEU A 44 -13.78 -10.51 7.96
CA LEU A 44 -13.30 -10.88 6.63
C LEU A 44 -12.34 -9.81 6.06
N ALA A 45 -12.72 -8.53 6.19
CA ALA A 45 -11.90 -7.43 5.66
C ALA A 45 -10.52 -7.40 6.34
N ILE A 46 -10.46 -7.53 7.67
CA ILE A 46 -9.17 -7.50 8.39
C ILE A 46 -8.39 -8.80 8.20
N ALA A 47 -9.04 -9.96 8.40
CA ALA A 47 -8.40 -11.26 8.27
C ALA A 47 -7.92 -11.52 6.83
N GLY A 48 -8.71 -11.12 5.84
CA GLY A 48 -8.36 -11.25 4.43
C GLY A 48 -7.17 -10.38 4.06
N VAL A 49 -7.19 -9.10 4.47
CA VAL A 49 -6.07 -8.18 4.24
C VAL A 49 -4.80 -8.66 4.96
N GLY A 50 -4.90 -9.03 6.25
CA GLY A 50 -3.76 -9.53 7.02
C GLY A 50 -3.18 -10.80 6.41
N SER A 51 -4.04 -11.78 6.06
CA SER A 51 -3.60 -13.05 5.44
C SER A 51 -2.95 -12.84 4.07
N VAL A 52 -3.48 -11.94 3.23
CA VAL A 52 -2.90 -11.62 1.91
C VAL A 52 -1.57 -10.90 2.07
N ALA A 53 -1.49 -9.92 2.99
CA ALA A 53 -0.26 -9.18 3.27
C ALA A 53 0.85 -10.10 3.81
N ALA A 54 0.52 -11.00 4.74
CA ALA A 54 1.44 -11.99 5.28
C ALA A 54 1.89 -12.98 4.20
N SER A 55 0.97 -13.51 3.39
CA SER A 55 1.29 -14.41 2.25
C SER A 55 2.18 -13.76 1.20
N LEU A 56 2.01 -12.45 0.95
CA LEU A 56 2.86 -11.68 0.06
C LEU A 56 4.25 -11.46 0.67
N ASN A 57 4.31 -11.14 1.96
CA ASN A 57 5.58 -10.98 2.66
C ASN A 57 6.39 -12.29 2.71
N ASP A 58 5.74 -13.41 3.01
CA ASP A 58 6.37 -14.74 2.99
C ASP A 58 6.87 -15.10 1.60
N GLY A 59 6.09 -14.77 0.56
CA GLY A 59 6.50 -14.93 -0.83
C GLY A 59 7.75 -14.11 -1.16
N LEU A 60 7.78 -12.85 -0.75
CA LEU A 60 8.94 -11.96 -0.95
C LEU A 60 10.18 -12.44 -0.19
N VAL A 61 10.03 -12.90 1.05
CA VAL A 61 11.16 -13.42 1.84
C VAL A 61 11.72 -14.69 1.19
N ARG A 62 10.86 -15.56 0.68
CA ARG A 62 11.26 -16.81 0.04
C ARG A 62 11.89 -16.58 -1.33
N GLU A 63 11.25 -15.79 -2.17
CA GLU A 63 11.80 -15.34 -3.45
C GLU A 63 13.01 -14.42 -3.23
N GLY A 64 12.98 -13.58 -2.21
CA GLY A 64 14.07 -12.69 -1.84
C GLY A 64 15.38 -13.43 -1.56
N ARG A 65 15.29 -14.64 -1.02
CA ARG A 65 16.44 -15.54 -0.83
C ARG A 65 17.06 -15.97 -2.16
N THR A 66 16.23 -16.33 -3.11
CA THR A 66 16.63 -16.70 -4.47
C THR A 66 17.07 -15.48 -5.27
N LEU A 67 16.30 -14.39 -5.20
CA LEU A 67 16.61 -13.14 -5.89
C LEU A 67 17.91 -12.50 -5.40
N LEU A 68 18.21 -12.59 -4.10
CA LEU A 68 19.46 -12.13 -3.53
C LEU A 68 20.62 -13.08 -3.83
N GLY A 69 20.31 -14.38 -4.07
CA GLY A 69 21.28 -15.45 -4.21
C GLY A 69 21.93 -15.86 -2.88
N GLY A 70 21.27 -15.59 -1.75
CA GLY A 70 21.77 -15.86 -0.40
C GLY A 70 20.81 -15.35 0.67
N ASP A 71 21.16 -15.51 1.96
CA ASP A 71 20.41 -14.97 3.09
C ASP A 71 20.79 -13.49 3.35
N ALA A 72 22.05 -13.12 3.06
CA ALA A 72 22.56 -11.76 3.08
C ALA A 72 23.56 -11.54 1.94
N ALA A 73 23.63 -10.30 1.44
CA ALA A 73 24.60 -9.87 0.45
C ALA A 73 25.32 -8.62 0.93
N PHE A 74 26.65 -8.64 0.85
CA PHE A 74 27.54 -7.57 1.24
C PHE A 74 28.24 -7.05 -0.02
N SER A 75 27.99 -5.80 -0.38
CA SER A 75 28.55 -5.22 -1.60
C SER A 75 29.55 -4.12 -1.29
N LEU A 76 30.64 -4.09 -2.07
CA LEU A 76 31.64 -3.05 -2.05
C LEU A 76 31.82 -2.49 -3.47
N PHE A 77 32.09 -1.22 -3.56
CA PHE A 77 32.44 -0.58 -4.84
C PHE A 77 33.93 -0.22 -4.84
N GLN A 78 34.57 -0.39 -6.00
CA GLN A 78 35.97 0.02 -6.28
C GLN A 78 37.04 -0.75 -5.50
N ARG A 79 36.72 -1.53 -4.49
CA ARG A 79 37.67 -2.37 -3.76
C ARG A 79 37.12 -3.76 -3.51
N GLU A 80 38.01 -4.73 -3.44
CA GLU A 80 37.68 -6.06 -2.94
C GLU A 80 37.60 -6.05 -1.40
N ALA A 81 36.94 -7.04 -0.85
CA ALA A 81 36.95 -7.28 0.58
C ALA A 81 38.36 -7.74 1.03
N LYS A 82 38.79 -7.26 2.18
CA LYS A 82 40.04 -7.70 2.77
C LYS A 82 39.95 -9.18 3.18
N PRO A 83 41.09 -9.91 3.24
CA PRO A 83 41.10 -11.32 3.66
C PRO A 83 40.40 -11.55 5.01
N GLU A 84 40.55 -10.64 5.95
CA GLU A 84 39.92 -10.68 7.29
C GLU A 84 38.37 -10.57 7.19
N GLU A 85 37.88 -9.70 6.31
CA GLU A 85 36.47 -9.49 6.05
C GLU A 85 35.85 -10.75 5.44
N ILE A 86 36.53 -11.36 4.45
CA ILE A 86 36.09 -12.61 3.81
C ILE A 86 36.13 -13.78 4.83
N ALA A 87 37.20 -13.88 5.64
CA ALA A 87 37.31 -14.93 6.64
C ALA A 87 36.18 -14.86 7.67
N PHE A 88 35.81 -13.64 8.10
CA PHE A 88 34.65 -13.44 8.98
C PHE A 88 33.34 -13.93 8.34
N LEU A 89 33.05 -13.55 7.09
CA LEU A 89 31.85 -14.01 6.41
C LEU A 89 31.82 -15.54 6.24
N ARG A 90 32.95 -16.16 5.85
CA ARG A 90 33.09 -17.62 5.71
C ARG A 90 32.94 -18.38 7.03
N SER A 91 33.28 -17.75 8.16
CA SER A 91 33.07 -18.37 9.47
C SER A 91 31.58 -18.49 9.85
N ARG A 92 30.72 -17.74 9.20
CA ARG A 92 29.29 -17.69 9.47
C ARG A 92 28.44 -18.51 8.47
N GLY A 93 28.95 -18.77 7.28
CA GLY A 93 28.21 -19.50 6.26
C GLY A 93 28.99 -19.75 4.96
N GLN A 94 28.30 -20.31 3.99
CA GLN A 94 28.86 -20.45 2.63
C GLN A 94 28.86 -19.08 1.95
N VAL A 95 29.99 -18.70 1.36
CA VAL A 95 30.15 -17.41 0.68
C VAL A 95 30.40 -17.64 -0.81
N SER A 96 29.72 -16.90 -1.66
CA SER A 96 30.01 -16.79 -3.09
C SER A 96 30.30 -15.35 -3.46
N LEU A 97 31.27 -15.16 -4.35
CA LEU A 97 31.69 -13.89 -4.88
C LEU A 97 31.14 -13.66 -6.29
N ALA A 98 30.62 -12.49 -6.53
CA ALA A 98 30.37 -11.99 -7.88
C ALA A 98 30.93 -10.58 -8.04
N ALA A 99 31.73 -10.37 -9.08
CA ALA A 99 32.22 -9.06 -9.51
C ALA A 99 31.40 -8.62 -10.73
N THR A 100 30.80 -7.43 -10.68
CA THR A 100 30.01 -6.88 -11.79
C THR A 100 30.61 -5.55 -12.24
N LEU A 101 30.86 -5.44 -13.54
CA LEU A 101 31.40 -4.23 -14.17
C LEU A 101 30.93 -4.15 -15.62
N ARG A 102 31.23 -3.07 -16.30
CA ARG A 102 30.98 -2.92 -17.73
C ARG A 102 32.26 -3.18 -18.51
N ALA A 103 32.14 -3.93 -19.59
CA ALA A 103 33.26 -4.25 -20.47
C ALA A 103 32.84 -4.21 -21.95
N MET A 104 33.81 -4.01 -22.81
CA MET A 104 33.63 -4.10 -24.25
C MET A 104 33.99 -5.51 -24.72
N VAL A 105 33.03 -6.17 -25.33
CA VAL A 105 33.25 -7.45 -26.00
C VAL A 105 33.45 -7.20 -27.49
N ARG A 106 34.53 -7.73 -28.05
CA ARG A 106 34.89 -7.64 -29.48
C ARG A 106 34.72 -8.98 -30.14
N ALA A 107 33.96 -9.01 -31.22
CA ALA A 107 33.81 -10.17 -32.10
C ALA A 107 34.46 -9.88 -33.47
N GLY A 108 35.58 -10.53 -33.77
CA GLY A 108 36.40 -10.18 -34.93
C GLY A 108 36.95 -8.75 -34.84
N ASP A 109 37.26 -8.17 -36.01
CA ASP A 109 37.90 -6.82 -36.05
C ASP A 109 36.91 -5.66 -36.04
N ALA A 110 35.62 -5.88 -36.34
CA ALA A 110 34.68 -4.81 -36.61
C ALA A 110 33.47 -4.73 -35.65
N LYS A 111 33.12 -5.83 -34.96
CA LYS A 111 31.91 -5.86 -34.14
C LYS A 111 32.26 -5.67 -32.66
N LEU A 112 31.72 -4.62 -32.05
CA LEU A 112 31.91 -4.28 -30.64
C LEU A 112 30.58 -4.17 -29.95
N ALA A 113 30.48 -4.64 -28.70
CA ALA A 113 29.33 -4.42 -27.86
C ALA A 113 29.71 -4.16 -26.40
N LEU A 114 29.05 -3.17 -25.79
CA LEU A 114 29.15 -2.97 -24.36
C LEU A 114 28.25 -4.02 -23.67
N VAL A 115 28.83 -4.74 -22.69
CA VAL A 115 28.16 -5.77 -21.92
C VAL A 115 28.23 -5.46 -20.43
N GLU A 116 27.27 -5.96 -19.71
CA GLU A 116 27.36 -6.08 -18.26
C GLU A 116 28.08 -7.39 -17.93
N LEU A 117 29.38 -7.27 -17.68
CA LEU A 117 30.25 -8.39 -17.35
C LEU A 117 30.02 -8.78 -15.90
N LYS A 118 29.72 -10.05 -15.68
CA LYS A 118 29.60 -10.63 -14.34
C LYS A 118 30.58 -11.79 -14.22
N ALA A 119 31.55 -11.63 -13.35
CA ALA A 119 32.50 -12.67 -13.02
C ALA A 119 32.11 -13.35 -11.70
N VAL A 120 32.11 -14.68 -11.68
CA VAL A 120 31.64 -15.45 -10.52
C VAL A 120 32.68 -16.48 -10.09
N ASP A 121 32.66 -16.80 -8.80
CA ASP A 121 33.48 -17.86 -8.22
C ASP A 121 32.85 -19.26 -8.46
N SER A 122 33.55 -20.31 -8.01
CA SER A 122 33.10 -21.70 -8.15
C SER A 122 31.89 -22.06 -7.27
N ALA A 123 31.57 -21.22 -6.28
CA ALA A 123 30.45 -21.43 -5.37
C ALA A 123 29.13 -20.86 -5.92
N TYR A 124 29.17 -20.07 -6.98
CA TYR A 124 28.00 -19.47 -7.61
C TYR A 124 27.22 -20.47 -8.48
N PRO A 125 25.87 -20.47 -8.46
CA PRO A 125 24.99 -19.76 -7.54
C PRO A 125 24.80 -20.56 -6.23
N LEU A 126 24.80 -19.87 -5.06
CA LEU A 126 24.51 -20.53 -3.78
C LEU A 126 23.06 -21.00 -3.66
N LEU A 127 22.16 -20.31 -4.32
CA LEU A 127 20.72 -20.59 -4.35
C LEU A 127 20.16 -20.35 -5.75
N GLY A 128 19.23 -21.20 -6.16
CA GLY A 128 18.66 -21.18 -7.50
C GLY A 128 19.55 -21.87 -8.54
N LYS A 129 19.19 -21.76 -9.80
CA LYS A 129 19.91 -22.32 -10.96
C LYS A 129 19.96 -21.27 -12.06
N ALA A 130 21.11 -21.13 -12.71
CA ALA A 130 21.19 -20.37 -13.96
C ALA A 130 20.58 -21.23 -15.09
N GLU A 131 19.69 -20.65 -15.86
CA GLU A 131 19.10 -21.32 -17.04
C GLU A 131 19.98 -21.09 -18.26
N LEU A 132 20.54 -22.18 -18.77
CA LEU A 132 21.58 -22.17 -19.80
C LEU A 132 21.13 -23.02 -20.98
N GLN A 133 21.50 -22.63 -22.20
CA GLN A 133 21.21 -23.37 -23.42
C GLN A 133 22.46 -23.50 -24.30
N PRO A 134 23.08 -24.70 -24.43
CA PRO A 134 22.73 -25.99 -23.80
C PRO A 134 22.88 -25.98 -22.28
N ASP A 135 22.06 -26.79 -21.56
CA ASP A 135 22.07 -26.94 -20.11
C ASP A 135 23.26 -27.80 -19.68
N LEU A 136 24.41 -27.17 -19.47
CA LEU A 136 25.64 -27.80 -19.00
C LEU A 136 25.98 -27.23 -17.61
N PRO A 137 26.77 -27.94 -16.80
CA PRO A 137 27.23 -27.43 -15.51
C PRO A 137 27.99 -26.09 -15.69
N LEU A 138 27.67 -25.08 -14.90
CA LEU A 138 28.27 -23.74 -15.04
C LEU A 138 29.79 -23.80 -14.91
N ALA A 139 30.32 -24.68 -14.06
CA ALA A 139 31.77 -24.91 -13.92
C ALA A 139 32.43 -25.35 -15.22
N GLU A 140 31.77 -26.21 -16.04
CA GLU A 140 32.29 -26.64 -17.32
C GLU A 140 32.20 -25.55 -18.38
N ILE A 141 31.12 -24.73 -18.33
CA ILE A 141 30.94 -23.63 -19.28
C ILE A 141 31.99 -22.57 -19.03
N LEU A 142 32.31 -22.22 -17.78
CA LEU A 142 33.23 -21.14 -17.43
C LEU A 142 34.70 -21.58 -17.32
N ALA A 143 34.99 -22.89 -17.46
CA ALA A 143 36.35 -23.40 -17.33
C ALA A 143 37.29 -22.84 -18.40
N GLU A 144 38.56 -22.72 -18.07
CA GLU A 144 39.60 -22.45 -19.04
C GLU A 144 39.96 -23.75 -19.77
N ARG A 145 40.08 -23.71 -21.09
CA ARG A 145 40.51 -24.80 -21.97
C ARG A 145 41.45 -24.25 -23.03
N ASP A 146 42.64 -24.80 -23.11
CA ASP A 146 43.65 -24.42 -24.10
C ASP A 146 43.96 -22.90 -24.16
N GLY A 147 44.00 -22.21 -23.00
CA GLY A 147 44.26 -20.80 -22.91
C GLY A 147 43.08 -19.91 -23.35
N VAL A 148 41.86 -20.47 -23.47
CA VAL A 148 40.62 -19.75 -23.78
C VAL A 148 39.62 -19.97 -22.63
N PHE A 149 39.19 -18.91 -22.04
CA PHE A 149 38.18 -18.96 -20.98
C PHE A 149 36.77 -19.21 -21.55
N GLY A 150 35.96 -19.94 -20.84
CA GLY A 150 34.57 -20.11 -21.20
C GLY A 150 33.68 -18.98 -20.71
N ALA A 151 32.60 -18.73 -21.46
CA ALA A 151 31.60 -17.73 -21.12
C ALA A 151 30.17 -18.19 -21.45
N ALA A 152 29.19 -17.60 -20.74
CA ALA A 152 27.79 -17.65 -21.13
C ALA A 152 27.28 -16.23 -21.46
N ALA A 153 26.56 -16.10 -22.57
CA ALA A 153 26.13 -14.81 -23.11
C ALA A 153 24.63 -14.70 -23.21
N ASP A 154 24.09 -13.53 -22.91
CA ASP A 154 22.66 -13.19 -23.11
C ASP A 154 22.30 -13.38 -24.60
N PRO A 155 21.14 -13.99 -24.93
CA PRO A 155 20.69 -14.14 -26.31
C PRO A 155 20.62 -12.81 -27.07
N ALA A 156 20.36 -11.71 -26.41
CA ALA A 156 20.36 -10.36 -27.04
C ALA A 156 21.77 -9.97 -27.50
N LEU A 157 22.84 -10.37 -26.79
CA LEU A 157 24.22 -10.15 -27.22
C LEU A 157 24.57 -10.99 -28.43
N LEU A 158 24.15 -12.26 -28.42
CA LEU A 158 24.37 -13.18 -29.54
C LEU A 158 23.73 -12.66 -30.83
N ALA A 159 22.47 -12.24 -30.72
CA ALA A 159 21.75 -11.65 -31.86
C ALA A 159 22.35 -10.31 -32.32
N ARG A 160 22.83 -9.46 -31.39
CA ARG A 160 23.43 -8.17 -31.71
C ARG A 160 24.75 -8.27 -32.47
N LEU A 161 25.60 -9.21 -32.07
CA LEU A 161 26.94 -9.43 -32.70
C LEU A 161 26.92 -10.50 -33.79
N ASP A 162 25.73 -11.09 -34.07
CA ASP A 162 25.57 -12.23 -34.99
C ASP A 162 26.52 -13.38 -34.64
N LEU A 163 26.49 -13.80 -33.37
CA LEU A 163 27.31 -14.85 -32.79
C LEU A 163 26.50 -16.09 -32.49
N LYS A 164 27.18 -17.23 -32.48
CA LYS A 164 26.63 -18.54 -32.11
C LYS A 164 27.40 -19.12 -30.92
N VAL A 165 26.77 -20.06 -30.24
CA VAL A 165 27.45 -20.87 -29.24
C VAL A 165 28.60 -21.62 -29.91
N GLY A 166 29.80 -21.48 -29.39
CA GLY A 166 31.06 -21.97 -29.95
C GLY A 166 32.01 -20.85 -30.43
N ASP A 167 31.49 -19.68 -30.75
CA ASP A 167 32.29 -18.56 -31.24
C ASP A 167 33.18 -17.95 -30.12
N ILE A 168 34.30 -17.38 -30.60
CA ILE A 168 35.28 -16.73 -29.71
C ILE A 168 35.12 -15.21 -29.80
N VAL A 169 35.10 -14.59 -28.62
CA VAL A 169 35.12 -13.13 -28.47
C VAL A 169 36.29 -12.71 -27.59
N ASN A 170 36.71 -11.45 -27.73
CA ASN A 170 37.81 -10.89 -26.96
C ASN A 170 37.30 -9.81 -26.01
N ILE A 171 37.82 -9.82 -24.79
CA ILE A 171 37.76 -8.70 -23.87
C ILE A 171 39.19 -8.21 -23.73
N ASP A 172 39.46 -7.09 -24.33
CA ASP A 172 40.84 -6.60 -24.57
C ASP A 172 41.71 -7.66 -25.24
N THR A 173 42.75 -8.17 -24.55
CA THR A 173 43.68 -9.19 -25.04
C THR A 173 43.27 -10.63 -24.70
N VAL A 174 42.26 -10.81 -23.88
CA VAL A 174 41.85 -12.14 -23.36
C VAL A 174 40.73 -12.72 -24.22
N ARG A 175 40.86 -13.98 -24.59
CA ARG A 175 39.92 -14.74 -25.42
C ARG A 175 38.89 -15.48 -24.58
N PHE A 176 37.61 -15.33 -24.96
CA PHE A 176 36.50 -16.04 -24.34
C PHE A 176 35.72 -16.80 -25.40
N GLN A 177 35.41 -18.06 -25.13
CA GLN A 177 34.56 -18.89 -25.97
C GLN A 177 33.15 -18.91 -25.38
N ILE A 178 32.16 -18.51 -26.17
CA ILE A 178 30.75 -18.60 -25.78
C ILE A 178 30.33 -20.05 -25.82
N ARG A 179 30.08 -20.70 -24.66
CA ARG A 179 29.73 -22.09 -24.56
C ARG A 179 28.26 -22.35 -24.29
N SER A 180 27.52 -21.31 -23.87
CA SER A 180 26.09 -21.41 -23.65
C SER A 180 25.42 -20.04 -23.79
N ALA A 181 24.13 -20.04 -24.17
CA ALA A 181 23.26 -18.87 -24.06
C ALA A 181 22.66 -18.81 -22.65
N LEU A 182 22.75 -17.66 -21.98
CA LEU A 182 22.24 -17.41 -20.65
C LEU A 182 20.79 -16.89 -20.73
N GLN A 183 19.81 -17.76 -20.49
CA GLN A 183 18.39 -17.43 -20.56
C GLN A 183 17.91 -16.69 -19.31
N ALA A 184 18.30 -17.17 -18.13
CA ALA A 184 17.95 -16.54 -16.85
C ALA A 184 19.03 -16.74 -15.79
N GLU A 185 19.16 -15.75 -14.91
CA GLU A 185 19.98 -15.80 -13.68
C GLU A 185 19.07 -15.68 -12.46
N PRO A 186 19.32 -16.44 -11.37
CA PRO A 186 18.49 -16.38 -10.18
C PRO A 186 18.52 -15.00 -9.50
N ASP A 187 19.67 -14.32 -9.55
CA ASP A 187 19.95 -13.06 -8.87
C ASP A 187 19.97 -11.82 -9.80
N LYS A 188 19.41 -11.92 -11.01
CA LYS A 188 19.38 -10.82 -12.00
C LYS A 188 18.74 -9.54 -11.45
N LEU A 189 17.64 -9.69 -10.70
CA LEU A 189 16.87 -8.56 -10.16
C LEU A 189 17.50 -7.90 -8.93
N SER A 190 18.41 -8.59 -8.22
CA SER A 190 19.09 -8.01 -7.04
C SER A 190 20.11 -6.94 -7.40
N GLY A 191 20.65 -6.97 -8.62
CA GLY A 191 21.62 -6.01 -9.14
C GLY A 191 21.04 -4.66 -9.56
N GLY A 192 19.71 -4.54 -9.62
CA GLY A 192 19.01 -3.42 -10.23
C GLY A 192 18.73 -3.65 -11.73
N ILE A 193 18.26 -2.59 -12.41
CA ILE A 193 18.01 -2.65 -13.86
C ILE A 193 19.37 -2.71 -14.57
N GLY A 194 19.69 -3.86 -15.14
CA GLY A 194 20.92 -4.07 -15.91
C GLY A 194 20.92 -3.18 -17.17
N LEU A 195 22.00 -2.42 -17.35
CA LEU A 195 22.13 -1.47 -18.45
C LEU A 195 22.94 -2.07 -19.60
N GLY A 196 22.60 -3.28 -20.04
CA GLY A 196 23.25 -3.97 -21.14
C GLY A 196 23.05 -5.48 -21.10
N PRO A 197 23.33 -6.20 -22.22
CA PRO A 197 23.25 -7.64 -22.23
C PRO A 197 24.29 -8.28 -21.27
N ARG A 198 23.89 -9.33 -20.58
CA ARG A 198 24.75 -10.02 -19.62
C ARG A 198 25.80 -10.87 -20.30
N PHE A 199 27.03 -10.81 -19.80
CA PHE A 199 28.12 -11.68 -20.17
C PHE A 199 28.73 -12.29 -18.91
N LEU A 200 28.53 -13.59 -18.70
CA LEU A 200 28.93 -14.31 -17.51
C LEU A 200 30.26 -15.04 -17.74
N ILE A 201 31.25 -14.79 -16.89
CA ILE A 201 32.58 -15.41 -16.94
C ILE A 201 33.01 -15.92 -15.56
N SER A 202 34.11 -16.65 -15.49
CA SER A 202 34.75 -17.01 -14.22
C SER A 202 35.52 -15.84 -13.60
N GLU A 203 35.68 -15.82 -12.28
CA GLU A 203 36.56 -14.87 -11.57
C GLU A 203 38.00 -14.95 -12.12
N ALA A 204 38.52 -16.15 -12.42
CA ALA A 204 39.82 -16.34 -13.03
C ALA A 204 39.94 -15.65 -14.38
N GLY A 205 38.88 -15.75 -15.21
CA GLY A 205 38.83 -15.04 -16.50
C GLY A 205 38.85 -13.54 -16.34
N LEU A 206 38.16 -12.98 -15.34
CA LEU A 206 38.21 -11.54 -15.05
C LEU A 206 39.61 -11.11 -14.61
N ARG A 207 40.24 -11.86 -13.71
CA ARG A 207 41.62 -11.56 -13.23
C ARG A 207 42.69 -11.64 -14.32
N ALA A 208 42.43 -12.42 -15.37
CA ALA A 208 43.30 -12.46 -16.54
C ALA A 208 43.19 -11.20 -17.43
N THR A 209 42.08 -10.44 -17.31
CA THR A 209 41.88 -9.21 -18.08
C THR A 209 42.55 -8.00 -17.41
N PRO A 210 42.95 -6.96 -18.15
CA PRO A 210 43.46 -5.72 -17.60
C PRO A 210 42.35 -4.78 -17.08
N LEU A 211 41.13 -5.27 -16.91
CA LEU A 211 39.99 -4.47 -16.43
C LEU A 211 40.08 -4.08 -14.96
N LEU A 212 40.80 -4.87 -14.15
CA LEU A 212 41.01 -4.63 -12.73
C LEU A 212 42.19 -3.68 -12.50
N GLN A 213 41.94 -2.38 -12.59
CA GLN A 213 42.94 -1.36 -12.32
C GLN A 213 42.52 -0.54 -11.07
N PRO A 214 43.46 0.11 -10.38
CA PRO A 214 43.12 1.06 -9.32
C PRO A 214 42.12 2.11 -9.80
N GLY A 215 40.96 2.19 -9.15
CA GLY A 215 39.88 3.10 -9.56
C GLY A 215 38.84 2.51 -10.53
N SER A 216 39.00 1.27 -10.97
CA SER A 216 37.96 0.60 -11.79
C SER A 216 36.64 0.50 -11.03
N LEU A 217 35.53 0.81 -11.71
CA LEU A 217 34.18 0.76 -11.15
C LEU A 217 33.66 -0.67 -11.12
N VAL A 218 34.20 -1.48 -10.22
CA VAL A 218 33.75 -2.85 -10.02
C VAL A 218 32.90 -2.93 -8.77
N ARG A 219 31.73 -3.54 -8.89
CA ARG A 219 30.90 -3.91 -7.74
C ARG A 219 31.24 -5.32 -7.33
N TRP A 220 31.83 -5.47 -6.16
CA TRP A 220 32.13 -6.75 -5.54
C TRP A 220 30.98 -7.13 -4.59
N THR A 221 30.30 -8.25 -4.85
CA THR A 221 29.18 -8.71 -4.05
C THR A 221 29.49 -10.08 -3.47
N TYR A 222 29.49 -10.14 -2.14
CA TYR A 222 29.69 -11.36 -1.35
C TYR A 222 28.34 -11.82 -0.83
N ARG A 223 27.83 -12.92 -1.36
CA ARG A 223 26.58 -13.54 -0.94
C ARG A 223 26.86 -14.57 0.10
N VAL A 224 26.07 -14.57 1.17
CA VAL A 224 26.25 -15.50 2.30
C VAL A 224 24.98 -16.32 2.43
N ARG A 225 25.14 -17.64 2.42
CA ARG A 225 24.12 -18.61 2.79
C ARG A 225 24.44 -19.10 4.20
N LEU A 226 23.56 -18.80 5.14
CA LEU A 226 23.67 -19.26 6.52
C LEU A 226 23.37 -20.77 6.61
N PRO A 227 23.84 -21.46 7.66
CA PRO A 227 23.49 -22.86 7.91
C PRO A 227 21.98 -23.04 8.06
N ASP A 228 21.47 -24.20 7.68
CA ASP A 228 20.02 -24.45 7.63
C ASP A 228 19.30 -24.34 9.00
N ASN A 229 20.03 -24.43 10.11
CA ASN A 229 19.50 -24.20 11.47
C ASN A 229 19.47 -22.74 11.90
N ALA A 230 19.97 -21.81 11.10
CA ALA A 230 20.06 -20.37 11.38
C ALA A 230 19.45 -19.52 10.27
N THR A 231 18.38 -20.00 9.66
CA THR A 231 17.74 -19.37 8.51
C THR A 231 16.49 -18.57 8.86
N ASP A 232 16.18 -18.31 10.11
CA ASP A 232 15.11 -17.39 10.51
C ASP A 232 15.51 -15.93 10.33
N ASP A 233 14.55 -15.00 10.23
CA ASP A 233 14.82 -13.59 10.00
C ASP A 233 15.58 -12.94 11.16
N ARG A 234 15.42 -13.47 12.38
CA ARG A 234 16.15 -13.01 13.58
C ARG A 234 17.62 -13.36 13.49
N ALA A 235 17.94 -14.58 13.04
CA ALA A 235 19.32 -15.00 12.83
C ALA A 235 20.00 -14.18 11.74
N VAL A 236 19.32 -13.91 10.61
CA VAL A 236 19.85 -13.03 9.56
C VAL A 236 20.08 -11.61 10.08
N ALA A 237 19.13 -11.06 10.83
CA ALA A 237 19.26 -9.72 11.41
C ALA A 237 20.40 -9.65 12.44
N SER A 238 20.56 -10.67 13.30
CA SER A 238 21.65 -10.75 14.26
C SER A 238 23.01 -10.88 13.59
N PHE A 239 23.10 -11.68 12.52
CA PHE A 239 24.31 -11.81 11.71
C PHE A 239 24.74 -10.47 11.09
N ILE A 240 23.77 -9.73 10.52
CA ILE A 240 24.05 -8.40 9.94
C ILE A 240 24.50 -7.41 11.03
N ALA A 241 23.85 -7.42 12.19
CA ALA A 241 24.24 -6.57 13.33
C ALA A 241 25.64 -6.89 13.83
N ASP A 242 25.96 -8.17 14.00
CA ASP A 242 27.29 -8.67 14.41
C ASP A 242 28.38 -8.27 13.40
N THR A 243 28.08 -8.39 12.10
CA THR A 243 28.99 -7.96 11.03
C THR A 243 29.28 -6.46 11.10
N ARG A 244 28.28 -5.63 11.34
CA ARG A 244 28.45 -4.17 11.49
C ARG A 244 29.25 -3.80 12.73
N GLN A 245 29.10 -4.56 13.83
CA GLN A 245 29.87 -4.32 15.06
C GLN A 245 31.31 -4.77 14.95
N THR A 246 31.56 -5.92 14.30
CA THR A 246 32.89 -6.50 14.17
C THR A 246 33.73 -5.79 13.09
N LEU A 247 33.06 -5.33 12.01
CA LEU A 247 33.71 -4.73 10.85
C LEU A 247 33.14 -3.32 10.54
N PRO A 248 33.18 -2.37 11.47
CA PRO A 248 32.54 -1.06 11.31
C PRO A 248 33.15 -0.22 10.18
N GLN A 249 34.44 -0.45 9.86
CA GLN A 249 35.14 0.31 8.80
C GLN A 249 35.06 -0.34 7.41
N ALA A 250 34.37 -1.48 7.30
CA ALA A 250 34.34 -2.21 6.02
C ALA A 250 33.55 -1.47 4.92
N GLY A 251 32.62 -0.57 5.27
CA GLY A 251 31.85 0.22 4.31
C GLY A 251 30.88 -0.63 3.46
N TRP A 252 30.39 -1.74 3.99
CA TRP A 252 29.47 -2.64 3.30
C TRP A 252 28.12 -2.00 2.99
N GLU A 253 27.69 -2.07 1.71
CA GLU A 253 26.27 -2.02 1.40
C GLU A 253 25.68 -3.40 1.71
N VAL A 254 24.85 -3.49 2.74
CA VAL A 254 24.29 -4.77 3.21
C VAL A 254 22.84 -4.88 2.80
N ARG A 255 22.50 -5.99 2.15
CA ARG A 255 21.11 -6.38 1.83
C ARG A 255 20.81 -7.73 2.46
N SER A 256 19.60 -7.85 3.02
CA SER A 256 19.06 -9.12 3.50
C SER A 256 18.03 -9.68 2.52
N ARG A 257 17.67 -10.93 2.67
CA ARG A 257 16.60 -11.56 1.89
C ARG A 257 15.24 -10.87 2.08
N SER A 258 14.98 -10.28 3.26
CA SER A 258 13.78 -9.50 3.53
C SER A 258 13.82 -8.12 2.88
N ASN A 259 15.01 -7.62 2.49
CA ASN A 259 15.22 -6.34 1.83
C ASN A 259 15.99 -6.52 0.50
N ALA A 260 15.68 -7.59 -0.22
CA ALA A 260 16.29 -7.86 -1.53
C ALA A 260 15.98 -6.76 -2.56
N SER A 261 14.81 -6.11 -2.44
CA SER A 261 14.39 -4.98 -3.26
C SER A 261 13.71 -3.90 -2.40
N PRO A 262 14.48 -2.92 -1.85
CA PRO A 262 13.94 -1.88 -0.95
C PRO A 262 12.80 -1.07 -1.56
N GLN A 263 12.80 -0.89 -2.87
CA GLN A 263 11.76 -0.17 -3.58
C GLN A 263 10.42 -0.93 -3.55
N LEU A 264 10.47 -2.25 -3.80
CA LEU A 264 9.29 -3.12 -3.79
C LEU A 264 8.73 -3.24 -2.37
N GLU A 265 9.59 -3.41 -1.37
CA GLU A 265 9.22 -3.50 0.03
C GLU A 265 8.49 -2.23 0.52
N ARG A 266 9.00 -1.03 0.19
CA ARG A 266 8.34 0.23 0.51
C ARG A 266 6.96 0.34 -0.14
N THR A 267 6.83 -0.09 -1.39
CA THR A 267 5.56 -0.05 -2.12
C THR A 267 4.54 -1.00 -1.49
N ILE A 268 4.96 -2.22 -1.18
CA ILE A 268 4.11 -3.24 -0.54
C ILE A 268 3.75 -2.80 0.90
N GLY A 269 4.70 -2.27 1.65
CA GLY A 269 4.44 -1.75 3.00
C GLY A 269 3.37 -0.65 3.00
N ARG A 270 3.45 0.33 2.10
CA ARG A 270 2.43 1.37 1.94
C ARG A 270 1.07 0.80 1.55
N PHE A 271 1.06 -0.19 0.68
CA PHE A 271 -0.16 -0.86 0.24
C PHE A 271 -0.81 -1.65 1.38
N THR A 272 -0.03 -2.41 2.13
CA THR A 272 -0.50 -3.13 3.32
C THR A 272 -1.09 -2.18 4.37
N GLN A 273 -0.41 -1.05 4.64
CA GLN A 273 -0.92 0.00 5.53
C GLN A 273 -2.27 0.54 5.07
N PHE A 274 -2.40 0.84 3.78
CA PHE A 274 -3.66 1.31 3.21
C PHE A 274 -4.78 0.27 3.35
N LEU A 275 -4.53 -0.98 3.00
CA LEU A 275 -5.51 -2.05 3.12
C LEU A 275 -5.92 -2.31 4.58
N THR A 276 -4.98 -2.20 5.52
CA THR A 276 -5.27 -2.31 6.97
C THR A 276 -6.23 -1.21 7.42
N LEU A 277 -6.00 0.05 6.98
CA LEU A 277 -6.92 1.16 7.27
C LEU A 277 -8.33 0.90 6.69
N VAL A 278 -8.42 0.36 5.49
CA VAL A 278 -9.70 -0.02 4.87
C VAL A 278 -10.38 -1.13 5.67
N GLY A 279 -9.63 -2.13 6.11
CA GLY A 279 -10.14 -3.22 6.97
C GLY A 279 -10.68 -2.69 8.30
N LEU A 280 -9.95 -1.83 8.98
CA LEU A 280 -10.39 -1.16 10.22
C LEU A 280 -11.64 -0.29 9.99
N ALA A 281 -11.69 0.43 8.88
CA ALA A 281 -12.86 1.22 8.51
C ALA A 281 -14.10 0.34 8.25
N ALA A 282 -13.92 -0.79 7.55
CA ALA A 282 -15.00 -1.77 7.35
C ALA A 282 -15.51 -2.36 8.67
N LEU A 283 -14.60 -2.65 9.62
CA LEU A 283 -14.96 -3.12 10.95
C LEU A 283 -15.73 -2.05 11.74
N LEU A 284 -15.34 -0.79 11.65
CA LEU A 284 -16.02 0.33 12.31
C LEU A 284 -17.45 0.52 11.74
N VAL A 285 -17.62 0.46 10.42
CA VAL A 285 -18.92 0.45 9.75
C VAL A 285 -19.74 -0.75 10.23
N GLY A 286 -19.16 -1.95 10.24
CA GLY A 286 -19.76 -3.17 10.78
C GLY A 286 -20.21 -3.03 12.24
N GLY A 287 -19.40 -2.36 13.08
CA GLY A 287 -19.71 -2.06 14.48
C GLY A 287 -20.99 -1.20 14.64
N VAL A 288 -21.18 -0.20 13.80
CA VAL A 288 -22.43 0.58 13.76
C VAL A 288 -23.62 -0.32 13.38
N GLY A 289 -23.41 -1.26 12.45
CA GLY A 289 -24.40 -2.28 12.10
C GLY A 289 -24.78 -3.17 13.27
N VAL A 290 -23.78 -3.60 14.04
CA VAL A 290 -23.96 -4.34 15.31
C VAL A 290 -24.82 -3.56 16.29
N ALA A 291 -24.49 -2.28 16.55
CA ALA A 291 -25.24 -1.42 17.45
C ALA A 291 -26.71 -1.30 17.03
N ASN A 292 -26.97 -1.09 15.74
CA ASN A 292 -28.33 -1.02 15.20
C ASN A 292 -29.10 -2.35 15.31
N ALA A 293 -28.43 -3.47 15.03
CA ALA A 293 -29.02 -4.80 15.10
C ALA A 293 -29.37 -5.19 16.56
N VAL A 294 -28.46 -4.93 17.51
CA VAL A 294 -28.68 -5.16 18.93
C VAL A 294 -29.82 -4.26 19.45
N LYS A 295 -29.81 -2.97 19.07
CA LYS A 295 -30.92 -2.05 19.42
C LYS A 295 -32.25 -2.59 18.91
N SER A 296 -32.33 -2.96 17.63
CA SER A 296 -33.56 -3.51 17.02
C SER A 296 -34.01 -4.81 17.70
N HIS A 297 -33.07 -5.65 18.13
CA HIS A 297 -33.39 -6.89 18.83
C HIS A 297 -33.97 -6.61 20.23
N VAL A 298 -33.34 -5.74 21.01
CA VAL A 298 -33.81 -5.34 22.35
C VAL A 298 -35.20 -4.70 22.26
N ASP A 299 -35.40 -3.77 21.31
CA ASP A 299 -36.68 -3.10 21.11
C ASP A 299 -37.83 -4.10 20.76
N ARG A 300 -37.52 -5.16 19.99
CA ARG A 300 -38.49 -6.24 19.67
C ARG A 300 -38.79 -7.19 20.86
N ARG A 301 -37.88 -7.28 21.82
CA ARG A 301 -37.99 -8.18 22.97
C ARG A 301 -38.39 -7.48 24.27
N THR A 302 -38.85 -6.23 24.20
CA THR A 302 -39.20 -5.41 25.35
C THR A 302 -40.24 -6.11 26.27
N GLU A 303 -41.27 -6.77 25.71
CA GLU A 303 -42.28 -7.56 26.43
C GLU A 303 -41.67 -8.76 27.14
N VAL A 304 -40.80 -9.51 26.46
CA VAL A 304 -40.10 -10.65 27.06
C VAL A 304 -39.19 -10.22 28.19
N ILE A 305 -38.48 -9.11 28.02
CA ILE A 305 -37.64 -8.51 29.05
C ILE A 305 -38.48 -8.10 30.28
N ALA A 306 -39.63 -7.47 30.06
CA ALA A 306 -40.55 -7.09 31.11
C ALA A 306 -41.13 -8.31 31.81
N ALA A 307 -41.49 -9.40 31.09
CA ALA A 307 -41.93 -10.65 31.65
C ALA A 307 -40.88 -11.32 32.55
N PHE A 308 -39.61 -11.39 32.13
CA PHE A 308 -38.52 -11.89 32.97
C PHE A 308 -38.39 -11.08 34.28
N LYS A 309 -38.48 -9.75 34.20
CA LYS A 309 -38.43 -8.89 35.37
C LYS A 309 -39.65 -9.07 36.27
N ALA A 310 -40.87 -9.28 35.71
CA ALA A 310 -42.08 -9.57 36.48
C ALA A 310 -41.98 -10.89 37.23
N LEU A 311 -41.26 -11.86 36.64
CA LEU A 311 -40.99 -13.18 37.26
C LEU A 311 -39.84 -13.14 38.28
N GLY A 312 -39.28 -11.96 38.58
CA GLY A 312 -38.26 -11.76 39.61
C GLY A 312 -36.81 -11.78 39.11
N ALA A 313 -36.58 -11.85 37.78
CA ALA A 313 -35.22 -11.77 37.25
C ALA A 313 -34.59 -10.39 37.48
N THR A 314 -33.37 -10.35 37.99
CA THR A 314 -32.67 -9.09 38.19
C THR A 314 -32.28 -8.47 36.86
N SER A 315 -32.14 -7.14 36.83
CA SER A 315 -31.66 -6.44 35.63
C SER A 315 -30.28 -6.90 35.19
N ARG A 316 -29.45 -7.45 36.11
CA ARG A 316 -28.13 -8.03 35.79
C ARG A 316 -28.27 -9.36 35.07
N ASP A 317 -29.20 -10.22 35.48
CA ASP A 317 -29.43 -11.52 34.85
C ASP A 317 -29.94 -11.35 33.43
N VAL A 318 -30.92 -10.44 33.22
CA VAL A 318 -31.46 -10.14 31.89
C VAL A 318 -30.38 -9.53 30.99
N PHE A 319 -29.58 -8.57 31.49
CA PHE A 319 -28.45 -8.04 30.76
C PHE A 319 -27.45 -9.15 30.39
N GLY A 320 -27.12 -10.04 31.33
CA GLY A 320 -26.22 -11.18 31.09
C GLY A 320 -26.72 -12.12 29.99
N ILE A 321 -28.04 -12.42 29.95
CA ILE A 321 -28.66 -13.26 28.92
C ILE A 321 -28.41 -12.65 27.52
N TYR A 322 -28.75 -11.38 27.34
CA TYR A 322 -28.59 -10.73 26.04
C TYR A 322 -27.12 -10.46 25.66
N LEU A 323 -26.25 -10.22 26.66
CA LEU A 323 -24.80 -10.09 26.40
C LEU A 323 -24.23 -11.42 25.88
N VAL A 324 -24.59 -12.55 26.50
CA VAL A 324 -24.16 -13.89 26.05
C VAL A 324 -24.68 -14.17 24.65
N GLN A 325 -25.92 -13.81 24.32
CA GLN A 325 -26.46 -13.97 22.96
C GLN A 325 -25.64 -13.18 21.94
N VAL A 326 -25.35 -11.90 22.22
CA VAL A 326 -24.56 -11.05 21.35
C VAL A 326 -23.16 -11.62 21.16
N MET A 327 -22.51 -12.11 22.22
CA MET A 327 -21.16 -12.69 22.12
C MET A 327 -21.13 -14.00 21.35
N VAL A 328 -22.13 -14.88 21.52
CA VAL A 328 -22.24 -16.12 20.73
C VAL A 328 -22.42 -15.82 19.26
N LEU A 329 -23.30 -14.88 18.93
CA LEU A 329 -23.52 -14.45 17.53
C LEU A 329 -22.29 -13.76 16.94
N ALA A 330 -21.58 -12.95 17.75
CA ALA A 330 -20.31 -12.34 17.33
C ALA A 330 -19.24 -13.40 17.06
N THR A 331 -19.15 -14.44 17.88
CA THR A 331 -18.24 -15.57 17.65
C THR A 331 -18.57 -16.29 16.35
N ILE A 332 -19.86 -16.59 16.10
CA ILE A 332 -20.29 -17.23 14.84
C ILE A 332 -19.93 -16.34 13.64
N GLY A 333 -20.27 -15.05 13.69
CA GLY A 333 -19.93 -14.09 12.62
C GLY A 333 -18.43 -13.99 12.41
N SER A 334 -17.63 -13.92 13.48
CA SER A 334 -16.18 -13.90 13.41
C SER A 334 -15.61 -15.17 12.79
N ILE A 335 -16.08 -16.35 13.15
CA ILE A 335 -15.63 -17.61 12.55
C ILE A 335 -15.92 -17.63 11.04
N ILE A 336 -17.11 -17.20 10.63
CA ILE A 336 -17.45 -17.11 9.19
C ILE A 336 -16.50 -16.14 8.49
N GLY A 337 -16.25 -14.97 9.08
CA GLY A 337 -15.32 -13.97 8.53
C GLY A 337 -13.89 -14.48 8.46
N LEU A 338 -13.42 -15.21 9.48
CA LEU A 338 -12.08 -15.82 9.51
C LEU A 338 -11.92 -16.91 8.46
N CYS A 339 -12.89 -17.80 8.30
CA CYS A 339 -12.85 -18.84 7.27
C CYS A 339 -12.78 -18.23 5.87
N ALA A 340 -13.58 -17.20 5.60
CA ALA A 340 -13.58 -16.51 4.33
C ALA A 340 -12.28 -15.68 4.13
N GLY A 341 -11.76 -15.03 5.18
CA GLY A 341 -10.50 -14.29 5.16
C GLY A 341 -9.28 -15.18 4.95
N ALA A 342 -9.23 -16.34 5.61
CA ALA A 342 -8.17 -17.32 5.43
C ALA A 342 -8.19 -17.97 4.03
N ALA A 343 -9.36 -18.09 3.41
CA ALA A 343 -9.50 -18.62 2.05
C ALA A 343 -9.08 -17.60 0.97
N LEU A 344 -9.01 -16.31 1.29
CA LEU A 344 -8.78 -15.25 0.32
C LEU A 344 -7.42 -15.36 -0.41
N PRO A 345 -6.26 -15.62 0.26
CA PRO A 345 -4.98 -15.82 -0.44
C PRO A 345 -5.03 -16.98 -1.44
N PHE A 346 -5.70 -18.08 -1.09
CA PHE A 346 -5.86 -19.25 -1.97
C PHE A 346 -6.75 -18.93 -3.17
N ALA A 347 -7.83 -18.16 -2.96
CA ALA A 347 -8.70 -17.72 -4.04
C ALA A 347 -7.98 -16.75 -4.99
N ILE A 348 -7.18 -15.82 -4.47
CA ILE A 348 -6.40 -14.90 -5.28
C ILE A 348 -5.39 -15.66 -6.14
N VAL A 349 -4.63 -16.59 -5.56
CA VAL A 349 -3.65 -17.37 -6.32
C VAL A 349 -4.34 -18.28 -7.33
N GLY A 350 -5.48 -18.91 -6.97
CA GLY A 350 -6.21 -19.80 -7.89
C GLY A 350 -6.82 -19.08 -9.09
N LEU A 351 -7.37 -17.88 -8.88
CA LEU A 351 -8.06 -17.10 -9.91
C LEU A 351 -7.12 -16.20 -10.72
N PHE A 352 -6.12 -15.62 -10.08
CA PHE A 352 -5.28 -14.57 -10.63
C PHE A 352 -3.79 -14.91 -10.64
N GLY A 353 -3.35 -16.08 -10.13
CA GLY A 353 -1.94 -16.41 -9.99
C GLY A 353 -1.16 -16.44 -11.30
N LYS A 354 -1.83 -16.70 -12.45
CA LYS A 354 -1.21 -16.64 -13.78
C LYS A 354 -1.06 -15.20 -14.32
N ILE A 355 -1.81 -14.25 -13.74
CA ILE A 355 -1.88 -12.85 -14.19
C ILE A 355 -1.03 -11.95 -13.27
N LEU A 356 -0.91 -12.33 -12.00
CA LEU A 356 -0.19 -11.57 -10.99
C LEU A 356 1.29 -11.99 -10.96
N PRO A 357 2.23 -11.13 -11.38
CA PRO A 357 3.66 -11.42 -11.28
C PRO A 357 4.20 -11.20 -9.85
N LEU A 358 3.36 -11.40 -8.82
CA LEU A 358 3.73 -11.24 -7.42
C LEU A 358 3.91 -12.62 -6.78
N PRO A 359 4.99 -12.85 -6.02
CA PRO A 359 5.25 -14.10 -5.33
C PRO A 359 4.32 -14.22 -4.11
N VAL A 360 3.06 -14.59 -4.31
CA VAL A 360 2.11 -14.85 -3.22
C VAL A 360 2.14 -16.34 -2.90
N ILE A 361 2.59 -16.69 -1.70
CA ILE A 361 2.54 -18.06 -1.20
C ILE A 361 1.29 -18.19 -0.32
N PRO A 362 0.22 -18.86 -0.81
CA PRO A 362 -1.00 -18.98 -0.04
C PRO A 362 -0.76 -19.86 1.18
N ALA A 363 -0.85 -19.28 2.36
CA ALA A 363 -0.72 -19.96 3.65
C ALA A 363 -1.78 -19.46 4.64
N VAL A 364 -2.04 -20.26 5.66
CA VAL A 364 -2.89 -19.86 6.79
C VAL A 364 -1.98 -19.24 7.85
N HIS A 365 -2.27 -18.00 8.23
CA HIS A 365 -1.51 -17.24 9.22
C HIS A 365 -2.29 -17.14 10.52
N PRO A 366 -2.04 -18.04 11.52
CA PRO A 366 -2.81 -18.09 12.75
C PRO A 366 -2.78 -16.79 13.56
N ASP A 367 -1.66 -16.08 13.52
CA ASP A 367 -1.46 -14.82 14.26
C ASP A 367 -2.40 -13.72 13.75
N GLU A 368 -2.50 -13.55 12.43
CA GLU A 368 -3.40 -12.59 11.78
C GLU A 368 -4.88 -12.95 12.01
N LEU A 369 -5.19 -14.26 11.99
CA LEU A 369 -6.53 -14.74 12.24
C LEU A 369 -6.93 -14.56 13.72
N ALA A 370 -6.03 -14.84 14.67
CA ALA A 370 -6.26 -14.62 16.08
C ALA A 370 -6.49 -13.13 16.39
N LEU A 371 -5.68 -12.25 15.81
CA LEU A 371 -5.84 -10.81 15.96
C LEU A 371 -7.19 -10.33 15.40
N SER A 372 -7.57 -10.81 14.22
CA SER A 372 -8.85 -10.47 13.58
C SER A 372 -10.05 -10.96 14.39
N PHE A 373 -9.93 -12.12 15.03
CA PHE A 373 -10.94 -12.65 15.96
C PHE A 373 -11.14 -11.73 17.17
N VAL A 374 -10.03 -11.30 17.78
CA VAL A 374 -10.06 -10.37 18.91
C VAL A 374 -10.69 -9.04 18.50
N TYR A 375 -10.36 -8.50 17.34
CA TYR A 375 -11.00 -7.29 16.80
C TYR A 375 -12.51 -7.46 16.64
N GLY A 376 -12.96 -8.57 16.08
CA GLY A 376 -14.37 -8.88 15.90
C GLY A 376 -15.14 -8.91 17.21
N LEU A 377 -14.62 -9.62 18.21
CA LEU A 377 -15.24 -9.73 19.54
C LEU A 377 -15.25 -8.39 20.29
N LEU A 378 -14.13 -7.67 20.31
CA LEU A 378 -14.03 -6.37 20.98
C LEU A 378 -14.95 -5.33 20.32
N THR A 379 -15.06 -5.35 19.00
CA THR A 379 -15.98 -4.46 18.26
C THR A 379 -17.44 -4.80 18.59
N ALA A 380 -17.80 -6.08 18.57
CA ALA A 380 -19.14 -6.50 18.95
C ALA A 380 -19.51 -6.08 20.38
N LEU A 381 -18.56 -6.18 21.30
CA LEU A 381 -18.71 -5.76 22.68
C LEU A 381 -18.81 -4.23 22.79
N ALA A 382 -17.89 -3.47 22.20
CA ALA A 382 -17.84 -2.02 22.27
C ALA A 382 -19.13 -1.37 21.73
N PHE A 383 -19.60 -1.85 20.58
CA PHE A 383 -20.81 -1.30 19.94
C PHE A 383 -22.12 -1.92 20.47
N GLY A 384 -22.07 -3.15 20.99
CA GLY A 384 -23.23 -3.83 21.55
C GLY A 384 -23.60 -3.39 22.97
N LEU A 385 -22.63 -2.99 23.80
CA LEU A 385 -22.87 -2.61 25.19
C LEU A 385 -23.82 -1.39 25.36
N TRP A 386 -23.72 -0.42 24.48
CA TRP A 386 -24.55 0.79 24.54
C TRP A 386 -26.07 0.48 24.41
N PRO A 387 -26.53 -0.22 23.36
CA PRO A 387 -27.93 -0.61 23.25
C PRO A 387 -28.36 -1.65 24.31
N LEU A 388 -27.46 -2.55 24.74
CA LEU A 388 -27.77 -3.52 25.82
C LEU A 388 -28.00 -2.83 27.15
N GLY A 389 -27.39 -1.70 27.45
CA GLY A 389 -27.64 -0.92 28.66
C GLY A 389 -29.12 -0.56 28.85
N ARG A 390 -29.87 -0.40 27.75
CA ARG A 390 -31.32 -0.09 27.79
C ARG A 390 -32.20 -1.22 28.30
N VAL A 391 -31.73 -2.47 28.24
CA VAL A 391 -32.46 -3.64 28.79
C VAL A 391 -32.82 -3.43 30.27
N ARG A 392 -31.97 -2.70 30.98
CA ARG A 392 -32.17 -2.39 32.37
C ARG A 392 -33.31 -1.40 32.64
N ASP A 393 -33.52 -0.45 31.75
CA ASP A 393 -34.45 0.66 31.93
C ASP A 393 -35.88 0.28 31.50
N VAL A 394 -36.07 -0.93 30.95
CA VAL A 394 -37.41 -1.44 30.63
C VAL A 394 -38.18 -1.70 31.93
N PRO A 395 -39.28 -0.94 32.18
CA PRO A 395 -40.11 -1.15 33.37
C PRO A 395 -41.02 -2.36 33.23
N VAL A 396 -41.38 -2.97 34.34
CA VAL A 396 -42.36 -4.08 34.38
C VAL A 396 -43.73 -3.65 33.82
N ALA A 397 -44.06 -2.38 34.02
CA ALA A 397 -45.30 -1.78 33.51
C ALA A 397 -45.43 -1.79 31.98
N ALA A 398 -44.33 -2.06 31.26
CA ALA A 398 -44.35 -2.21 29.80
C ALA A 398 -45.12 -3.44 29.34
N LEU A 399 -45.43 -4.39 30.23
CA LEU A 399 -46.34 -5.52 29.97
C LEU A 399 -47.80 -5.09 29.85
N PHE A 400 -48.18 -3.98 30.47
CA PHE A 400 -49.59 -3.58 30.60
C PHE A 400 -49.90 -2.27 29.86
N ARG A 401 -48.88 -1.55 29.36
CA ARG A 401 -49.03 -0.27 28.64
C ARG A 401 -48.07 -0.24 27.47
N GLU A 402 -48.56 -0.42 26.25
CA GLU A 402 -47.74 -0.31 25.04
C GLU A 402 -47.13 1.08 24.78
N ALA A 403 -47.68 2.10 25.45
CA ALA A 403 -47.31 3.51 25.25
C ALA A 403 -46.41 4.10 26.35
N VAL A 404 -45.78 3.30 27.20
CA VAL A 404 -44.79 3.83 28.15
C VAL A 404 -43.52 4.15 27.35
N ILE A 405 -43.43 5.39 26.83
CA ILE A 405 -42.21 5.97 26.31
C ILE A 405 -41.19 5.93 27.45
N ALA A 406 -40.25 5.00 27.37
CA ALA A 406 -39.16 4.92 28.34
C ALA A 406 -38.43 6.27 28.29
N GLU A 407 -38.65 7.10 29.32
CA GLU A 407 -37.90 8.36 29.46
C GLU A 407 -36.41 8.05 29.40
N TRP A 408 -35.70 8.86 28.68
CA TRP A 408 -34.28 8.68 28.40
C TRP A 408 -33.47 8.96 29.66
N HIS A 409 -33.26 7.93 30.49
CA HIS A 409 -32.39 8.01 31.66
C HIS A 409 -30.93 7.80 31.23
N ARG A 410 -30.05 8.64 31.78
CA ARG A 410 -28.59 8.49 31.53
C ARG A 410 -28.11 7.14 32.08
N PRO A 411 -27.34 6.34 31.31
CA PRO A 411 -26.80 5.10 31.80
C PRO A 411 -25.93 5.32 33.04
N ARG A 412 -25.99 4.39 34.01
CA ARG A 412 -25.18 4.51 35.24
C ARG A 412 -23.70 4.47 34.92
N TRP A 413 -22.91 5.14 35.73
CA TRP A 413 -21.45 5.25 35.59
C TRP A 413 -20.74 3.90 35.38
N SER A 414 -21.21 2.80 36.00
CA SER A 414 -20.66 1.45 35.83
C SER A 414 -20.72 0.93 34.39
N TYR A 415 -21.79 1.24 33.65
CA TYR A 415 -21.90 0.86 32.23
C TYR A 415 -21.04 1.75 31.33
N LEU A 416 -21.00 3.04 31.64
CA LEU A 416 -20.11 3.96 30.94
C LEU A 416 -18.65 3.57 31.15
N ALA A 417 -18.27 3.17 32.36
CA ALA A 417 -16.92 2.67 32.64
C ALA A 417 -16.61 1.37 31.87
N LEU A 418 -17.58 0.45 31.78
CA LEU A 418 -17.40 -0.79 31.00
C LEU A 418 -17.24 -0.50 29.50
N ILE A 419 -18.06 0.39 28.95
CA ILE A 419 -17.96 0.83 27.55
C ILE A 419 -16.61 1.51 27.31
N ALA A 420 -16.24 2.47 28.17
CA ALA A 420 -14.97 3.19 28.08
C ALA A 420 -13.78 2.22 28.17
N GLY A 421 -13.82 1.26 29.11
CA GLY A 421 -12.79 0.22 29.25
C GLY A 421 -12.67 -0.66 27.99
N THR A 422 -13.80 -1.07 27.42
CA THR A 422 -13.81 -1.90 26.20
C THR A 422 -13.30 -1.12 24.99
N VAL A 423 -13.72 0.14 24.85
CA VAL A 423 -13.24 1.02 23.78
C VAL A 423 -11.74 1.31 23.95
N ALA A 424 -11.29 1.58 25.19
CA ALA A 424 -9.87 1.79 25.48
C ALA A 424 -9.03 0.53 25.15
N LEU A 425 -9.54 -0.66 25.50
CA LEU A 425 -8.88 -1.92 25.15
C LEU A 425 -8.81 -2.13 23.63
N LEU A 426 -9.92 -1.85 22.91
CA LEU A 426 -9.94 -1.91 21.45
C LEU A 426 -8.90 -0.97 20.85
N ILE A 427 -8.83 0.28 21.33
CA ILE A 427 -7.84 1.28 20.88
C ILE A 427 -6.42 0.78 21.20
N ALA A 428 -6.18 0.25 22.40
CA ALA A 428 -4.87 -0.27 22.80
C ALA A 428 -4.43 -1.43 21.91
N VAL A 429 -5.33 -2.35 21.53
CA VAL A 429 -5.03 -3.44 20.61
C VAL A 429 -4.78 -2.91 19.21
N VAL A 430 -5.61 -1.98 18.69
CA VAL A 430 -5.44 -1.40 17.36
C VAL A 430 -4.11 -0.65 17.25
N VAL A 431 -3.76 0.17 18.23
CA VAL A 431 -2.52 0.98 18.17
C VAL A 431 -1.30 0.14 18.55
N GLY A 432 -1.42 -0.75 19.54
CA GLY A 432 -0.32 -1.53 20.08
C GLY A 432 0.20 -2.61 19.13
N LEU A 433 -0.71 -3.28 18.40
CA LEU A 433 -0.39 -4.39 17.48
C LEU A 433 -0.34 -3.96 16.02
N SER A 434 -0.58 -2.67 15.70
CA SER A 434 -0.43 -2.16 14.34
C SER A 434 1.04 -2.03 13.95
N TYR A 435 1.34 -2.29 12.68
CA TYR A 435 2.66 -2.12 12.06
C TYR A 435 3.18 -0.68 12.23
N ASP A 436 2.33 0.32 12.02
CA ASP A 436 2.64 1.73 12.25
C ASP A 436 1.70 2.33 13.31
N LYS A 437 2.24 2.50 14.51
CA LYS A 437 1.50 3.02 15.67
C LYS A 437 0.99 4.45 15.47
N LYS A 438 1.73 5.29 14.72
CA LYS A 438 1.34 6.70 14.47
C LYS A 438 0.12 6.74 13.56
N ILE A 439 0.12 5.94 12.50
CA ILE A 439 -0.99 5.86 11.55
C ILE A 439 -2.24 5.31 12.22
N ALA A 440 -2.11 4.24 13.01
CA ALA A 440 -3.23 3.68 13.76
C ALA A 440 -3.82 4.69 14.76
N ALA A 441 -2.99 5.45 15.46
CA ALA A 441 -3.44 6.49 16.37
C ALA A 441 -4.19 7.63 15.64
N VAL A 442 -3.66 8.10 14.52
CA VAL A 442 -4.33 9.10 13.66
C VAL A 442 -5.67 8.59 13.17
N PHE A 443 -5.74 7.31 12.74
CA PHE A 443 -6.99 6.69 12.31
C PHE A 443 -8.03 6.66 13.44
N VAL A 444 -7.64 6.24 14.65
CA VAL A 444 -8.55 6.22 15.81
C VAL A 444 -9.09 7.60 16.13
N VAL A 445 -8.23 8.64 16.15
CA VAL A 445 -8.64 10.02 16.40
C VAL A 445 -9.58 10.51 15.29
N ALA A 446 -9.25 10.24 14.02
CA ALA A 446 -10.09 10.62 12.89
C ALA A 446 -11.46 9.91 12.94
N ALA A 447 -11.50 8.62 13.26
CA ALA A 447 -12.73 7.87 13.40
C ALA A 447 -13.61 8.39 14.52
N ALA A 448 -13.03 8.71 15.69
CA ALA A 448 -13.73 9.31 16.80
C ALA A 448 -14.31 10.70 16.42
N LEU A 449 -13.52 11.52 15.74
CA LEU A 449 -13.94 12.84 15.25
C LEU A 449 -15.12 12.74 14.27
N VAL A 450 -15.02 11.84 13.28
CA VAL A 450 -16.09 11.60 12.30
C VAL A 450 -17.37 11.14 13.00
N PHE A 451 -17.26 10.26 14.01
CA PHE A 451 -18.41 9.80 14.79
C PHE A 451 -19.09 10.93 15.56
N VAL A 452 -18.31 11.79 16.22
CA VAL A 452 -18.83 12.96 16.95
C VAL A 452 -19.47 13.96 15.99
N LEU A 453 -18.82 14.24 14.85
CA LEU A 453 -19.34 15.15 13.84
C LEU A 453 -20.65 14.63 13.23
N LEU A 454 -20.75 13.33 12.89
CA LEU A 454 -21.99 12.75 12.39
C LEU A 454 -23.14 12.82 13.41
N ARG A 455 -22.82 12.67 14.70
CA ARG A 455 -23.80 12.85 15.78
C ARG A 455 -24.27 14.30 15.85
N GLY A 456 -23.34 15.24 15.71
CA GLY A 456 -23.64 16.70 15.65
C GLY A 456 -24.51 17.03 14.45
N ILE A 457 -24.20 16.50 13.28
CA ILE A 457 -24.99 16.71 12.05
C ILE A 457 -26.41 16.14 12.19
N ALA A 458 -26.56 14.97 12.75
CA ALA A 458 -27.89 14.43 13.03
C ALA A 458 -28.70 15.39 13.90
N ALA A 459 -28.08 15.98 14.94
CA ALA A 459 -28.71 16.98 15.80
C ALA A 459 -29.05 18.28 15.04
N VAL A 460 -28.14 18.77 14.19
CA VAL A 460 -28.34 19.97 13.36
C VAL A 460 -29.46 19.73 12.34
N VAL A 461 -29.47 18.60 11.63
CA VAL A 461 -30.53 18.24 10.68
C VAL A 461 -31.90 18.21 11.37
N MET A 462 -31.97 17.60 12.57
CA MET A 462 -33.21 17.57 13.36
C MET A 462 -33.63 18.97 13.83
N ALA A 463 -32.69 19.80 14.24
CA ALA A 463 -32.93 21.17 14.67
C ALA A 463 -33.43 22.05 13.51
N MET A 464 -32.77 21.92 12.33
CA MET A 464 -33.19 22.64 11.12
C MET A 464 -34.59 22.18 10.67
N ALA A 465 -34.87 20.88 10.70
CA ALA A 465 -36.20 20.34 10.38
C ALA A 465 -37.28 20.85 11.35
N ARG A 466 -36.94 21.06 12.67
CA ARG A 466 -37.85 21.62 13.66
C ARG A 466 -38.09 23.10 13.44
N ALA A 467 -37.07 23.86 13.03
CA ALA A 467 -37.14 25.29 12.76
C ALA A 467 -37.77 25.64 11.42
N ALA A 468 -37.87 24.65 10.50
CA ALA A 468 -38.38 24.85 9.16
C ALA A 468 -39.85 25.37 9.18
N PRO A 469 -40.21 26.39 8.36
CA PRO A 469 -41.56 26.90 8.30
C PRO A 469 -42.52 25.80 7.77
N ARG A 470 -43.76 25.85 8.25
CA ARG A 470 -44.77 24.88 7.86
C ARG A 470 -45.08 25.00 6.36
N SER A 471 -44.65 24.01 5.59
CA SER A 471 -44.90 23.99 4.17
C SER A 471 -46.38 23.82 3.82
N ARG A 472 -46.82 24.46 2.73
CA ARG A 472 -48.17 24.30 2.15
C ARG A 472 -48.36 22.91 1.53
N PHE A 473 -47.28 22.23 1.18
CA PHE A 473 -47.33 20.90 0.60
C PHE A 473 -47.41 19.82 1.68
N PRO A 474 -48.48 19.00 1.77
CA PRO A 474 -48.64 18.00 2.84
C PRO A 474 -47.53 16.94 2.88
N MET A 475 -47.00 16.55 1.70
CA MET A 475 -45.90 15.57 1.61
C MET A 475 -44.63 16.09 2.25
N LEU A 476 -44.22 17.33 1.96
CA LEU A 476 -43.03 17.97 2.53
C LEU A 476 -43.20 18.19 4.03
N ARG A 477 -44.37 18.63 4.50
CA ARG A 477 -44.68 18.80 5.92
C ARG A 477 -44.55 17.48 6.69
N LEU A 478 -45.05 16.36 6.12
CA LEU A 478 -44.94 15.04 6.73
C LEU A 478 -43.49 14.57 6.75
N ALA A 479 -42.75 14.72 5.66
CA ALA A 479 -41.34 14.36 5.54
C ALA A 479 -40.49 15.11 6.59
N VAL A 480 -40.65 16.43 6.68
CA VAL A 480 -39.91 17.26 7.65
C VAL A 480 -40.28 16.88 9.10
N SER A 481 -41.57 16.65 9.38
CA SER A 481 -42.01 16.22 10.72
C SER A 481 -41.40 14.88 11.15
N ASN A 482 -41.28 13.93 10.25
CA ASN A 482 -40.67 12.61 10.53
C ASN A 482 -39.20 12.71 10.89
N ILE A 483 -38.46 13.73 10.41
CA ILE A 483 -37.03 13.90 10.65
C ILE A 483 -36.74 14.21 12.12
N TYR A 484 -37.57 15.04 12.80
CA TYR A 484 -37.32 15.51 14.17
C TYR A 484 -38.25 14.88 15.23
N ARG A 485 -39.17 14.02 14.84
CA ARG A 485 -40.07 13.32 15.78
C ARG A 485 -39.27 12.53 16.84
N PRO A 486 -39.72 12.47 18.12
CA PRO A 486 -39.14 11.58 19.11
C PRO A 486 -39.14 10.15 18.63
N GLY A 487 -37.97 9.47 18.68
CA GLY A 487 -37.83 8.12 18.11
C GLY A 487 -37.54 8.07 16.60
N ALA A 488 -37.32 9.20 15.94
CA ALA A 488 -36.94 9.23 14.50
C ALA A 488 -35.69 8.39 14.22
N LEU A 489 -35.66 7.81 13.03
CA LEU A 489 -34.53 7.02 12.54
C LEU A 489 -33.34 7.88 12.10
N THR A 490 -33.53 9.18 12.02
CA THR A 490 -32.53 10.16 11.51
C THR A 490 -31.14 9.96 12.13
N PRO A 491 -30.94 9.84 13.45
CA PRO A 491 -29.60 9.66 14.01
C PRO A 491 -28.94 8.32 13.57
N SER A 492 -29.71 7.24 13.48
CA SER A 492 -29.19 5.94 13.07
C SER A 492 -28.84 5.89 11.59
N VAL A 493 -29.68 6.52 10.74
CA VAL A 493 -29.48 6.60 9.28
C VAL A 493 -28.27 7.51 9.00
N VAL A 494 -28.19 8.69 9.63
CA VAL A 494 -27.06 9.62 9.44
C VAL A 494 -25.73 8.97 9.85
N LEU A 495 -25.69 8.26 10.97
CA LEU A 495 -24.47 7.57 11.41
C LEU A 495 -24.09 6.44 10.45
N SER A 496 -25.04 5.59 10.06
CA SER A 496 -24.80 4.42 9.21
C SER A 496 -24.41 4.83 7.79
N LEU A 497 -25.21 5.71 7.18
CA LEU A 497 -24.98 6.19 5.83
C LEU A 497 -23.75 7.10 5.77
N GLY A 498 -23.62 8.03 6.75
CA GLY A 498 -22.55 9.01 6.78
C GLY A 498 -21.18 8.39 6.94
N LEU A 499 -21.06 7.40 7.84
CA LEU A 499 -19.80 6.69 8.05
C LEU A 499 -19.45 5.86 6.80
N GLY A 500 -20.40 5.07 6.28
CA GLY A 500 -20.19 4.29 5.08
C GLY A 500 -19.80 5.15 3.88
N LEU A 501 -20.46 6.29 3.71
CA LEU A 501 -20.19 7.22 2.62
C LEU A 501 -18.83 7.92 2.78
N ALA A 502 -18.48 8.36 3.99
CA ALA A 502 -17.18 8.97 4.25
C ALA A 502 -16.03 8.02 3.93
N VAL A 503 -16.14 6.74 4.34
CA VAL A 503 -15.14 5.72 4.01
C VAL A 503 -15.09 5.45 2.52
N LEU A 504 -16.24 5.31 1.86
CA LEU A 504 -16.30 5.03 0.43
C LEU A 504 -15.72 6.18 -0.42
N VAL A 505 -16.03 7.44 -0.06
CA VAL A 505 -15.44 8.63 -0.71
C VAL A 505 -13.93 8.66 -0.46
N THR A 506 -13.47 8.38 0.77
CA THR A 506 -12.04 8.32 1.09
C THR A 506 -11.32 7.34 0.18
N ILE A 507 -11.82 6.11 0.09
CA ILE A 507 -11.20 5.05 -0.72
C ILE A 507 -11.22 5.42 -2.21
N THR A 508 -12.34 5.94 -2.72
CA THR A 508 -12.48 6.29 -4.13
C THR A 508 -11.59 7.47 -4.52
N GLN A 509 -11.43 8.46 -3.63
CA GLN A 509 -10.50 9.56 -3.83
C GLN A 509 -9.04 9.10 -3.80
N ILE A 510 -8.69 8.16 -2.92
CA ILE A 510 -7.34 7.58 -2.87
C ILE A 510 -7.05 6.77 -4.15
N ASP A 511 -7.96 5.87 -4.57
CA ASP A 511 -7.83 5.08 -5.81
C ASP A 511 -7.63 6.00 -7.02
N GLY A 512 -8.44 7.04 -7.12
CA GLY A 512 -8.34 7.99 -8.22
C GLY A 512 -7.05 8.81 -8.22
N ASN A 513 -6.56 9.23 -7.04
CA ASN A 513 -5.27 9.93 -6.94
C ASN A 513 -4.09 9.00 -7.24
N LEU A 514 -4.12 7.75 -6.78
CA LEU A 514 -3.13 6.74 -7.14
C LEU A 514 -3.08 6.54 -8.65
N ARG A 515 -4.23 6.30 -9.28
CA ARG A 515 -4.31 6.13 -10.73
C ARG A 515 -3.81 7.36 -11.48
N ARG A 516 -4.25 8.55 -11.06
CA ARG A 516 -3.82 9.79 -11.69
C ARG A 516 -2.30 9.95 -11.59
N GLN A 517 -1.71 9.66 -10.46
CA GLN A 517 -0.27 9.78 -10.28
C GLN A 517 0.51 8.80 -11.14
N PHE A 518 0.01 7.57 -11.28
CA PHE A 518 0.65 6.56 -12.13
C PHE A 518 0.37 6.76 -13.62
N LEU A 519 -0.83 7.25 -13.99
CA LEU A 519 -1.17 7.55 -15.38
C LEU A 519 -0.65 8.91 -15.84
N ALA A 520 -0.58 9.91 -14.95
CA ALA A 520 0.01 11.20 -15.24
C ALA A 520 1.55 11.17 -15.27
N GLN A 521 2.15 10.08 -14.78
CA GLN A 521 3.57 9.78 -14.98
C GLN A 521 3.89 9.28 -16.42
N LEU A 522 2.90 9.21 -17.29
CA LEU A 522 3.06 9.15 -18.74
C LEU A 522 2.84 10.58 -19.27
N PRO A 523 3.83 11.50 -19.17
CA PRO A 523 3.73 12.76 -19.84
C PRO A 523 3.54 12.43 -21.33
N GLU A 524 2.66 13.15 -22.00
CA GLU A 524 2.57 13.09 -23.47
C GLU A 524 3.94 13.33 -24.14
N GLN A 525 4.92 13.78 -23.36
CA GLN A 525 6.32 14.10 -23.71
C GLN A 525 7.34 13.27 -22.92
N ALA A 526 6.99 12.07 -22.39
CA ALA A 526 8.02 11.20 -21.83
C ALA A 526 8.99 10.74 -22.91
N PRO A 527 10.32 10.68 -22.62
CA PRO A 527 11.26 10.13 -23.57
C PRO A 527 10.88 8.70 -23.96
N SER A 528 10.89 8.40 -25.26
CA SER A 528 10.71 7.03 -25.76
C SER A 528 11.94 6.18 -25.45
N PHE A 529 13.12 6.80 -25.49
CA PHE A 529 14.41 6.17 -25.24
C PHE A 529 15.32 7.01 -24.37
N PHE A 530 16.10 6.31 -23.53
CA PHE A 530 17.33 6.79 -22.93
C PHE A 530 18.52 6.14 -23.61
N PHE A 531 19.51 6.94 -23.96
CA PHE A 531 20.80 6.50 -24.46
C PHE A 531 21.86 6.86 -23.43
N ILE A 532 22.55 5.87 -22.92
CA ILE A 532 23.53 6.02 -21.83
C ILE A 532 24.91 5.67 -22.37
N ASP A 533 25.93 6.26 -21.77
CA ASP A 533 27.34 6.07 -22.13
C ASP A 533 27.69 6.50 -23.58
N VAL A 534 27.06 7.57 -24.08
CA VAL A 534 27.44 8.17 -25.33
C VAL A 534 28.83 8.81 -25.15
N PRO A 535 29.87 8.41 -25.92
CA PRO A 535 31.19 9.00 -25.79
C PRO A 535 31.19 10.51 -26.08
N SER A 536 31.94 11.28 -25.29
CA SER A 536 31.96 12.76 -25.45
C SER A 536 32.41 13.21 -26.80
N GLY A 537 33.34 12.47 -27.46
CA GLY A 537 33.78 12.74 -28.83
C GLY A 537 32.73 12.52 -29.92
N ASP A 538 31.73 11.67 -29.64
CA ASP A 538 30.64 11.35 -30.56
C ASP A 538 29.32 12.04 -30.21
N ALA A 539 29.27 12.84 -29.16
CA ALA A 539 28.02 13.37 -28.60
C ALA A 539 27.21 14.20 -29.60
N ASP A 540 27.87 15.06 -30.37
CA ASP A 540 27.23 15.88 -31.41
C ASP A 540 26.82 15.04 -32.63
N ARG A 541 27.69 14.13 -33.09
CA ARG A 541 27.41 13.18 -34.17
C ARG A 541 26.21 12.28 -33.81
N PHE A 542 26.14 11.84 -32.57
CA PHE A 542 25.03 11.04 -32.07
C PHE A 542 23.71 11.82 -32.04
N ARG A 543 23.74 13.07 -31.55
CA ARG A 543 22.57 13.95 -31.56
C ARG A 543 22.03 14.17 -32.96
N ASP A 544 22.91 14.48 -33.93
CA ASP A 544 22.54 14.73 -35.31
C ASP A 544 22.05 13.45 -36.01
N PHE A 545 22.62 12.29 -35.68
CA PHE A 545 22.15 11.00 -36.13
C PHE A 545 20.72 10.72 -35.64
N LEU A 546 20.41 10.96 -34.34
CA LEU A 546 19.08 10.81 -33.81
C LEU A 546 18.07 11.74 -34.48
N LYS A 547 18.44 13.00 -34.74
CA LYS A 547 17.59 13.96 -35.46
C LYS A 547 17.33 13.53 -36.91
N THR A 548 18.29 12.88 -37.57
CA THR A 548 18.09 12.33 -38.92
C THR A 548 17.17 11.11 -38.89
N LEU A 549 17.29 10.27 -37.82
CA LEU A 549 16.51 9.05 -37.67
C LEU A 549 15.06 9.33 -37.32
N ALA A 550 14.80 10.37 -36.49
CA ALA A 550 13.49 10.80 -36.05
C ALA A 550 13.35 12.33 -36.11
N PRO A 551 13.07 12.92 -37.30
CA PRO A 551 13.11 14.38 -37.51
C PRO A 551 12.09 15.17 -36.69
N GLN A 552 10.98 14.54 -36.25
CA GLN A 552 9.92 15.17 -35.46
C GLN A 552 10.12 15.01 -33.95
N SER A 553 11.21 14.39 -33.53
CA SER A 553 11.51 14.13 -32.13
C SER A 553 12.33 15.24 -31.48
N THR A 554 12.20 15.36 -30.16
CA THR A 554 13.11 16.18 -29.34
C THR A 554 14.23 15.31 -28.81
N VAL A 555 15.48 15.79 -29.01
CA VAL A 555 16.68 15.13 -28.49
C VAL A 555 17.32 16.03 -27.45
N ASP A 556 17.39 15.56 -26.21
CA ASP A 556 18.19 16.18 -25.15
C ASP A 556 19.47 15.38 -24.95
N ASN A 557 20.60 16.08 -24.80
CA ASN A 557 21.92 15.48 -24.65
C ASN A 557 22.69 16.24 -23.57
N VAL A 558 23.06 15.55 -22.47
CA VAL A 558 23.67 16.18 -21.29
C VAL A 558 24.93 15.40 -20.87
N PRO A 559 26.05 16.10 -20.58
CA PRO A 559 27.25 15.45 -20.05
C PRO A 559 26.95 14.77 -18.70
N MET A 560 27.51 13.58 -18.49
CA MET A 560 27.36 12.82 -17.27
C MET A 560 28.73 12.32 -16.78
N LEU A 561 28.97 12.55 -15.50
CA LEU A 561 30.06 11.95 -14.74
C LEU A 561 29.46 11.13 -13.58
N ARG A 562 30.27 10.29 -12.99
CA ARG A 562 29.93 9.60 -11.74
C ARG A 562 30.85 10.05 -10.63
N GLY A 563 30.28 10.31 -9.48
CA GLY A 563 31.05 10.69 -8.31
C GLY A 563 30.29 10.48 -7.02
N ARG A 564 31.05 10.42 -5.93
CA ARG A 564 30.55 10.20 -4.58
C ARG A 564 30.84 11.40 -3.70
N ILE A 565 29.88 11.78 -2.87
CA ILE A 565 30.13 12.78 -1.82
C ILE A 565 31.09 12.17 -0.79
N VAL A 566 32.21 12.81 -0.56
CA VAL A 566 33.25 12.40 0.39
C VAL A 566 33.09 13.14 1.70
N SER A 567 32.81 14.44 1.62
CA SER A 567 32.57 15.26 2.80
C SER A 567 31.68 16.47 2.46
N ALA A 568 31.02 17.01 3.46
CA ALA A 568 30.33 18.29 3.39
C ALA A 568 30.53 19.06 4.69
N ARG A 569 30.77 20.37 4.62
CA ARG A 569 31.10 21.23 5.78
C ARG A 569 32.29 20.72 6.57
N GLY A 570 33.24 20.07 5.95
CA GLY A 570 34.40 19.47 6.61
C GLY A 570 34.10 18.17 7.38
N VAL A 571 32.84 17.69 7.39
CA VAL A 571 32.43 16.42 8.00
C VAL A 571 32.43 15.33 6.94
N ARG A 572 32.99 14.17 7.25
CA ARG A 572 33.01 13.02 6.33
C ARG A 572 31.59 12.51 6.06
N ALA A 573 31.35 11.98 4.86
CA ALA A 573 30.03 11.46 4.46
C ALA A 573 29.50 10.38 5.41
N GLU A 574 30.40 9.57 6.01
CA GLU A 574 30.07 8.52 6.96
C GLU A 574 29.53 9.07 8.29
N ASP A 575 29.95 10.27 8.68
CA ASP A 575 29.63 10.94 9.95
C ASP A 575 28.48 11.97 9.79
N LEU A 576 28.04 12.24 8.54
CA LEU A 576 26.96 13.15 8.27
C LEU A 576 25.61 12.57 8.72
N LYS A 577 24.88 13.33 9.54
CA LYS A 577 23.52 12.97 9.94
C LYS A 577 22.58 13.22 8.77
N ALA A 578 22.14 12.14 8.14
CA ALA A 578 21.15 12.17 7.07
C ALA A 578 19.78 11.72 7.59
N THR A 579 18.72 12.25 7.02
CA THR A 579 17.37 11.68 7.22
C THR A 579 17.24 10.38 6.41
N ALA A 580 16.37 9.47 6.82
CA ALA A 580 16.15 8.18 6.13
C ALA A 580 15.84 8.33 4.63
N ASP A 581 15.23 9.46 4.23
CA ASP A 581 14.89 9.75 2.84
C ASP A 581 16.07 10.29 2.01
N THR A 582 17.17 10.73 2.64
CA THR A 582 18.32 11.35 1.97
C THR A 582 19.63 10.58 2.14
N GLU A 583 19.68 9.60 3.06
CA GLU A 583 20.85 8.76 3.32
C GLU A 583 21.40 8.07 2.06
N TRP A 584 20.51 7.70 1.14
CA TRP A 584 20.88 7.03 -0.11
C TRP A 584 21.84 7.83 -1.00
N VAL A 585 21.87 9.17 -0.86
CA VAL A 585 22.76 10.04 -1.64
C VAL A 585 24.23 9.87 -1.23
N LEU A 586 24.47 9.51 0.02
CA LEU A 586 25.80 9.31 0.59
C LEU A 586 26.38 7.90 0.35
N GLN A 587 25.51 6.92 0.06
CA GLN A 587 25.87 5.49 0.07
C GLN A 587 26.57 4.98 -1.18
N SER A 588 26.48 5.66 -2.33
CA SER A 588 27.11 5.19 -3.58
C SER A 588 27.36 6.32 -4.57
N ASP A 589 28.08 5.99 -5.66
CA ASP A 589 28.32 6.93 -6.75
C ASP A 589 26.99 7.41 -7.39
N ARG A 590 26.93 8.70 -7.65
CA ARG A 590 25.79 9.38 -8.28
C ARG A 590 26.15 9.93 -9.64
N GLY A 591 25.15 10.00 -10.52
CA GLY A 591 25.29 10.80 -11.73
C GLY A 591 25.43 12.27 -11.35
N LEU A 592 26.43 12.91 -11.91
CA LEU A 592 26.74 14.32 -11.80
C LEU A 592 26.74 14.92 -13.18
N THR A 593 26.40 16.18 -13.27
CA THR A 593 26.53 16.93 -14.53
C THR A 593 27.10 18.32 -14.29
N TYR A 594 27.47 18.97 -15.33
CA TYR A 594 27.85 20.39 -15.32
C TYR A 594 27.15 21.10 -16.48
N THR A 595 26.70 22.31 -16.25
CA THR A 595 26.02 23.12 -17.25
C THR A 595 26.00 24.59 -16.84
N GLY A 596 25.97 25.48 -17.82
CA GLY A 596 25.72 26.91 -17.61
C GLY A 596 24.24 27.28 -17.56
N GLU A 597 23.37 26.44 -18.13
CA GLU A 597 21.94 26.66 -18.14
C GLU A 597 21.23 25.90 -17.01
N ILE A 598 20.06 26.40 -16.58
CA ILE A 598 19.20 25.67 -15.60
C ILE A 598 18.66 24.39 -16.28
N PRO A 599 18.89 23.20 -15.70
CA PRO A 599 18.40 21.97 -16.30
C PRO A 599 16.86 21.97 -16.44
N LYS A 600 16.38 21.42 -17.56
CA LYS A 600 14.92 21.26 -17.79
C LYS A 600 14.27 20.53 -16.63
N GLY A 601 13.07 20.97 -16.21
CA GLY A 601 12.37 20.38 -15.04
C GLY A 601 12.95 20.77 -13.67
N SER A 602 13.94 21.69 -13.64
CA SER A 602 14.49 22.24 -12.39
C SER A 602 14.06 23.70 -12.19
N LYS A 603 13.83 24.10 -10.93
CA LYS A 603 13.54 25.47 -10.52
C LYS A 603 14.41 25.85 -9.34
N VAL A 604 15.20 26.93 -9.49
CA VAL A 604 15.99 27.48 -8.40
C VAL A 604 15.04 28.08 -7.35
N VAL A 605 15.23 27.72 -6.08
CA VAL A 605 14.41 28.17 -4.94
C VAL A 605 15.20 29.00 -3.94
N GLU A 606 16.54 28.81 -3.88
CA GLU A 606 17.43 29.59 -3.03
C GLU A 606 18.76 29.85 -3.77
N GLY A 607 19.32 31.04 -3.61
CA GLY A 607 20.53 31.46 -4.31
C GLY A 607 20.29 31.87 -5.76
N GLU A 608 21.34 32.10 -6.50
CA GLU A 608 21.31 32.51 -7.92
C GLU A 608 22.02 31.48 -8.78
N TRP A 609 21.54 31.34 -10.05
CA TRP A 609 22.19 30.45 -11.02
C TRP A 609 23.38 31.17 -11.64
N TRP A 610 24.48 30.43 -11.84
CA TRP A 610 25.65 30.91 -12.57
C TRP A 610 25.40 30.95 -14.08
N GLY A 611 26.07 31.82 -14.78
CA GLY A 611 25.95 31.91 -16.24
C GLY A 611 26.86 30.91 -16.98
N GLU A 612 26.67 30.79 -18.30
CA GLU A 612 27.43 29.87 -19.14
C GLU A 612 28.96 30.10 -19.08
N ASN A 613 29.40 31.35 -18.97
CA ASN A 613 30.81 31.76 -18.95
C ASN A 613 31.40 31.88 -17.53
N TYR A 614 30.81 31.20 -16.56
CA TYR A 614 31.30 31.25 -15.17
C TYR A 614 32.71 30.68 -15.07
N SER A 615 33.64 31.48 -14.53
CA SER A 615 35.05 31.16 -14.37
C SER A 615 35.59 31.32 -12.95
N GLY A 616 34.71 31.57 -11.97
CA GLY A 616 35.01 31.67 -10.55
C GLY A 616 35.35 30.32 -9.91
N PRO A 617 35.44 30.25 -8.57
CA PRO A 617 35.60 28.99 -7.85
C PRO A 617 34.46 28.01 -8.19
N PRO A 618 34.72 26.67 -8.22
CA PRO A 618 33.67 25.71 -8.54
C PRO A 618 32.43 25.86 -7.66
N LEU A 619 31.27 25.94 -8.28
CA LEU A 619 29.97 25.98 -7.60
C LEU A 619 29.17 24.71 -7.89
N VAL A 620 28.30 24.34 -6.96
CA VAL A 620 27.38 23.22 -7.08
C VAL A 620 25.96 23.66 -6.74
N SER A 621 25.02 23.19 -7.54
CA SER A 621 23.57 23.26 -7.27
C SER A 621 23.11 21.92 -6.75
N ILE A 622 22.37 21.92 -5.63
CA ILE A 622 21.85 20.73 -4.98
C ILE A 622 20.31 20.75 -4.90
N GLU A 623 19.69 19.59 -4.92
CA GLU A 623 18.25 19.50 -4.67
C GLU A 623 17.92 19.95 -3.24
N LYS A 624 16.94 20.85 -3.09
CA LYS A 624 16.55 21.45 -1.81
C LYS A 624 16.21 20.41 -0.73
N ARG A 625 15.42 19.39 -1.07
CA ARG A 625 15.04 18.31 -0.13
C ARG A 625 16.26 17.54 0.39
N ILE A 626 17.24 17.31 -0.48
CA ILE A 626 18.49 16.62 -0.10
C ILE A 626 19.35 17.53 0.76
N ALA A 627 19.49 18.80 0.39
CA ALA A 627 20.21 19.78 1.20
C ALA A 627 19.63 19.88 2.62
N ASP A 628 18.29 20.00 2.74
CA ASP A 628 17.59 20.05 4.03
C ASP A 628 17.80 18.77 4.85
N GLY A 629 17.71 17.59 4.20
CA GLY A 629 17.90 16.29 4.85
C GLY A 629 19.32 16.01 5.34
N LEU A 630 20.31 16.66 4.72
CA LEU A 630 21.72 16.64 5.12
C LEU A 630 22.11 17.84 6.01
N GLY A 631 21.21 18.78 6.25
CA GLY A 631 21.43 20.00 7.01
C GLY A 631 22.41 20.96 6.35
N LEU A 632 22.45 20.99 5.01
CA LEU A 632 23.32 21.85 4.20
C LEU A 632 22.66 23.19 3.90
N LYS A 633 23.48 24.23 3.80
CA LYS A 633 23.07 25.62 3.53
C LYS A 633 23.83 26.21 2.35
N LEU A 634 23.34 27.32 1.82
CA LEU A 634 24.07 28.09 0.79
C LEU A 634 25.45 28.50 1.32
N GLY A 635 26.46 28.36 0.48
CA GLY A 635 27.86 28.66 0.79
C GLY A 635 28.64 27.54 1.47
N ASP A 636 27.99 26.47 1.91
CA ASP A 636 28.65 25.29 2.46
C ASP A 636 29.51 24.59 1.40
N ASP A 637 30.65 24.05 1.83
CA ASP A 637 31.55 23.29 0.95
C ASP A 637 31.11 21.83 0.85
N ILE A 638 31.09 21.31 -0.38
CA ILE A 638 30.90 19.88 -0.67
C ILE A 638 32.14 19.38 -1.42
N VAL A 639 32.68 18.25 -0.98
CA VAL A 639 33.76 17.54 -1.68
C VAL A 639 33.19 16.28 -2.30
N VAL A 640 33.38 16.15 -3.62
CA VAL A 640 32.92 15.00 -4.40
C VAL A 640 34.11 14.31 -5.04
N ASN A 641 34.26 13.02 -4.84
CA ASN A 641 35.27 12.22 -5.54
C ASN A 641 34.74 11.80 -6.91
N VAL A 642 35.44 12.20 -7.96
CA VAL A 642 35.12 11.86 -9.35
C VAL A 642 36.36 11.22 -9.97
N LEU A 643 36.24 9.98 -10.43
CA LEU A 643 37.33 9.21 -11.02
C LEU A 643 38.61 9.18 -10.17
N GLY A 644 38.46 9.11 -8.84
CA GLY A 644 39.58 9.08 -7.90
C GLY A 644 40.15 10.47 -7.52
N ARG A 645 39.60 11.57 -8.07
CA ARG A 645 40.04 12.93 -7.77
C ARG A 645 38.97 13.66 -6.96
N ASP A 646 39.35 14.26 -5.84
CA ASP A 646 38.47 15.05 -5.01
C ASP A 646 38.29 16.46 -5.56
N ILE A 647 37.05 16.85 -5.77
CA ILE A 647 36.65 18.16 -6.30
C ILE A 647 35.85 18.87 -5.23
N SER A 648 36.36 19.98 -4.74
CA SER A 648 35.67 20.85 -3.79
C SER A 648 34.88 21.92 -4.51
N ALA A 649 33.62 22.10 -4.13
CA ALA A 649 32.73 23.13 -4.67
C ALA A 649 31.84 23.71 -3.58
N LYS A 650 31.47 24.98 -3.69
CA LYS A 650 30.52 25.64 -2.79
C LYS A 650 29.10 25.53 -3.29
N ILE A 651 28.15 25.33 -2.36
CA ILE A 651 26.71 25.35 -2.70
C ILE A 651 26.34 26.78 -3.12
N GLY A 652 26.21 27.01 -4.42
CA GLY A 652 25.84 28.30 -5.00
C GLY A 652 24.34 28.55 -5.02
N ASN A 653 23.56 27.49 -5.18
CA ASN A 653 22.10 27.55 -5.17
C ASN A 653 21.46 26.21 -4.81
N MET A 654 20.18 26.25 -4.41
CA MET A 654 19.34 25.08 -4.20
C MET A 654 18.15 25.12 -5.16
N ARG A 655 17.81 23.94 -5.73
CA ARG A 655 16.73 23.82 -6.70
C ARG A 655 15.77 22.70 -6.32
N THR A 656 14.54 22.80 -6.82
CA THR A 656 13.59 21.69 -6.85
C THR A 656 13.69 21.00 -8.21
N ILE A 657 13.52 19.68 -8.21
CA ILE A 657 13.60 18.84 -9.42
C ILE A 657 12.26 18.19 -9.64
N ASP A 658 11.75 18.23 -10.85
CA ASP A 658 10.61 17.43 -11.27
C ASP A 658 11.08 16.00 -11.63
N TRP A 659 11.04 15.12 -10.65
CA TRP A 659 11.35 13.70 -10.84
C TRP A 659 10.27 12.93 -11.62
N GLN A 660 9.09 13.52 -11.80
CA GLN A 660 7.96 12.87 -12.44
C GLN A 660 8.00 12.99 -13.97
N GLY A 661 8.66 14.02 -14.49
CA GLY A 661 8.76 14.28 -15.93
C GLY A 661 9.62 13.30 -16.71
N LEU A 662 10.23 12.29 -16.07
CA LEU A 662 11.15 11.30 -16.69
C LEU A 662 12.27 11.91 -17.53
N GLY A 663 12.56 13.20 -17.37
CA GLY A 663 13.68 13.88 -18.02
C GLY A 663 15.03 13.48 -17.40
N ILE A 664 16.12 13.94 -18.03
CA ILE A 664 17.48 13.76 -17.49
C ILE A 664 17.65 14.67 -16.27
N ASN A 665 17.74 14.07 -15.07
CA ASN A 665 17.86 14.79 -13.82
C ASN A 665 19.06 14.31 -13.00
N PHE A 666 19.74 15.24 -12.34
CA PHE A 666 20.88 14.98 -11.48
C PHE A 666 20.70 15.66 -10.13
N VAL A 667 21.11 14.97 -9.06
CA VAL A 667 21.06 15.52 -7.70
C VAL A 667 21.99 16.73 -7.55
N LEU A 668 23.20 16.60 -8.09
CA LEU A 668 24.24 17.63 -8.08
C LEU A 668 24.52 18.09 -9.50
N VAL A 669 24.47 19.39 -9.71
CA VAL A 669 24.86 20.05 -10.96
C VAL A 669 25.98 21.05 -10.68
N PHE A 670 27.06 20.95 -11.38
CA PHE A 670 28.23 21.78 -11.17
C PHE A 670 28.33 22.92 -12.20
N SER A 671 29.05 23.96 -11.83
CA SER A 671 29.41 25.02 -12.79
C SER A 671 30.32 24.47 -13.89
N PRO A 672 30.30 25.02 -15.13
CA PRO A 672 31.02 24.47 -16.29
C PRO A 672 32.53 24.32 -16.11
N ASN A 673 33.13 25.14 -15.26
CA ASN A 673 34.56 25.11 -15.00
C ASN A 673 35.03 24.01 -14.04
N ALA A 674 34.12 23.37 -13.31
CA ALA A 674 34.44 22.34 -12.28
C ALA A 674 35.07 21.09 -12.89
N PHE A 675 34.67 20.69 -14.10
CA PHE A 675 35.10 19.45 -14.76
C PHE A 675 35.79 19.68 -16.10
N ARG A 676 36.41 20.84 -16.28
CA ARG A 676 37.11 21.16 -17.53
C ARG A 676 38.23 20.15 -17.81
N GLY A 677 38.13 19.44 -18.93
CA GLY A 677 39.10 18.41 -19.36
C GLY A 677 38.93 17.05 -18.67
N ALA A 678 37.93 16.84 -17.81
CA ALA A 678 37.65 15.52 -17.23
C ALA A 678 37.01 14.60 -18.29
N PRO A 679 37.46 13.34 -18.42
CA PRO A 679 36.79 12.36 -19.26
C PRO A 679 35.36 12.10 -18.75
N HIS A 680 34.39 12.19 -19.67
CA HIS A 680 32.96 12.00 -19.35
C HIS A 680 32.22 11.35 -20.51
N THR A 681 31.05 10.85 -20.22
CA THR A 681 30.10 10.38 -21.23
C THR A 681 28.89 11.30 -21.26
N HIS A 682 28.01 11.10 -22.24
CA HIS A 682 26.75 11.81 -22.30
C HIS A 682 25.58 10.86 -22.07
N VAL A 683 24.50 11.40 -21.55
CA VAL A 683 23.17 10.76 -21.53
C VAL A 683 22.29 11.55 -22.49
N ALA A 684 21.67 10.84 -23.42
CA ALA A 684 20.74 11.47 -24.36
C ALA A 684 19.35 10.85 -24.19
N THR A 685 18.32 11.65 -24.51
CA THR A 685 16.93 11.17 -24.60
C THR A 685 16.37 11.48 -25.97
N LEU A 686 15.53 10.57 -26.47
CA LEU A 686 14.72 10.77 -27.65
C LEU A 686 13.26 10.77 -27.23
N THR A 687 12.55 11.88 -27.48
CA THR A 687 11.13 12.02 -27.17
C THR A 687 10.36 12.10 -28.48
N GLU A 688 9.53 11.11 -28.73
CA GLU A 688 8.66 11.04 -29.91
C GLU A 688 7.19 11.19 -29.49
N ALA A 689 6.39 11.95 -30.24
CA ALA A 689 4.99 12.16 -29.96
C ALA A 689 4.13 10.88 -30.12
N ARG A 690 4.54 10.00 -31.02
CA ARG A 690 3.96 8.66 -31.24
C ARG A 690 5.02 7.74 -31.80
N SER A 691 5.33 6.63 -31.15
CA SER A 691 6.17 5.57 -31.71
C SER A 691 5.42 4.24 -31.73
N ASP A 692 5.62 3.47 -32.80
CA ASP A 692 5.15 2.10 -32.93
C ASP A 692 6.27 1.15 -32.49
N ALA A 693 5.91 -0.05 -32.00
CA ALA A 693 6.87 -1.07 -31.59
C ALA A 693 7.87 -1.48 -32.69
N ALA A 694 7.44 -1.45 -33.95
CA ALA A 694 8.29 -1.69 -35.10
C ALA A 694 9.30 -0.56 -35.34
N GLU A 695 8.88 0.70 -35.12
CA GLU A 695 9.70 1.89 -35.21
C GLU A 695 10.73 1.95 -34.09
N ASP A 696 10.31 1.63 -32.87
CA ASP A 696 11.17 1.46 -31.71
C ASP A 696 12.30 0.46 -31.98
N ALA A 697 11.95 -0.71 -32.50
CA ALA A 697 12.95 -1.76 -32.84
C ALA A 697 13.93 -1.30 -33.95
N ARG A 698 13.44 -0.50 -34.90
CA ARG A 698 14.27 0.09 -35.97
C ARG A 698 15.28 1.13 -35.42
N VAL A 699 14.83 1.99 -34.50
CA VAL A 699 15.69 2.97 -33.82
C VAL A 699 16.79 2.27 -33.04
N ILE A 700 16.42 1.28 -32.19
CA ILE A 700 17.41 0.52 -31.41
C ILE A 700 18.45 -0.14 -32.32
N ARG A 701 18.00 -0.80 -33.39
CA ARG A 701 18.91 -1.50 -34.32
C ARG A 701 19.88 -0.53 -34.99
N LYS A 702 19.37 0.57 -35.55
CA LYS A 702 20.24 1.56 -36.24
C LYS A 702 21.19 2.25 -35.27
N VAL A 703 20.77 2.54 -34.04
CA VAL A 703 21.69 3.06 -33.01
C VAL A 703 22.74 2.05 -32.64
N ALA A 704 22.35 0.77 -32.45
CA ALA A 704 23.29 -0.29 -32.14
C ALA A 704 24.33 -0.51 -33.24
N ASP A 705 23.93 -0.41 -34.53
CA ASP A 705 24.81 -0.56 -35.67
C ASP A 705 25.80 0.64 -35.82
N ALA A 706 25.29 1.88 -35.64
CA ALA A 706 26.10 3.08 -35.83
C ALA A 706 26.94 3.48 -34.60
N PHE A 707 26.45 3.17 -33.40
CA PHE A 707 27.05 3.54 -32.10
C PHE A 707 27.02 2.32 -31.13
N PRO A 708 27.84 1.31 -31.35
CA PRO A 708 27.78 0.07 -30.56
C PRO A 708 28.13 0.26 -29.08
N MET A 709 28.80 1.36 -28.71
CA MET A 709 29.13 1.70 -27.33
C MET A 709 27.94 2.31 -26.55
N VAL A 710 26.90 2.77 -27.25
CA VAL A 710 25.75 3.43 -26.63
C VAL A 710 24.72 2.38 -26.17
N THR A 711 24.35 2.46 -24.90
CA THR A 711 23.30 1.62 -24.35
C THR A 711 21.94 2.28 -24.54
N SER A 712 21.06 1.62 -25.29
CA SER A 712 19.68 2.09 -25.53
C SER A 712 18.73 1.42 -24.51
N VAL A 713 17.98 2.23 -23.77
CA VAL A 713 16.96 1.76 -22.80
C VAL A 713 15.60 2.26 -23.27
N ARG A 714 14.66 1.33 -23.50
CA ARG A 714 13.28 1.65 -23.89
C ARG A 714 12.45 1.97 -22.65
N VAL A 715 11.95 3.19 -22.57
CA VAL A 715 11.14 3.64 -21.41
C VAL A 715 9.79 2.94 -21.36
N ARG A 716 9.18 2.68 -22.52
CA ARG A 716 7.89 2.02 -22.62
C ARG A 716 7.87 0.64 -21.92
N GLU A 717 8.88 -0.18 -22.09
CA GLU A 717 8.97 -1.52 -21.48
C GLU A 717 9.02 -1.46 -19.95
N VAL A 718 9.74 -0.48 -19.41
CA VAL A 718 9.77 -0.21 -17.98
C VAL A 718 8.39 0.27 -17.49
N MET A 719 7.74 1.15 -18.26
CA MET A 719 6.42 1.69 -17.93
C MET A 719 5.31 0.63 -17.99
N GLU A 720 5.34 -0.27 -18.96
CA GLU A 720 4.38 -1.38 -19.05
C GLU A 720 4.48 -2.31 -17.84
N THR A 721 5.70 -2.59 -17.39
CA THR A 721 5.95 -3.39 -16.17
C THR A 721 5.40 -2.69 -14.94
N VAL A 722 5.69 -1.40 -14.77
CA VAL A 722 5.15 -0.59 -13.66
C VAL A 722 3.63 -0.50 -13.75
N GLY A 723 3.09 -0.27 -14.95
CA GLY A 723 1.65 -0.20 -15.21
C GLY A 723 0.90 -1.48 -14.82
N SER A 724 1.47 -2.64 -15.09
CA SER A 724 0.89 -3.93 -14.70
C SER A 724 0.82 -4.10 -13.17
N VAL A 725 1.87 -3.75 -12.46
CA VAL A 725 1.90 -3.77 -10.99
C VAL A 725 0.83 -2.85 -10.41
N VAL A 726 0.72 -1.62 -10.92
CA VAL A 726 -0.28 -0.64 -10.49
C VAL A 726 -1.71 -1.11 -10.77
N SER A 727 -1.94 -1.70 -11.94
CA SER A 727 -3.26 -2.25 -12.29
C SER A 727 -3.68 -3.36 -11.32
N ASN A 728 -2.76 -4.23 -10.94
CA ASN A 728 -3.00 -5.30 -9.99
C ASN A 728 -3.29 -4.78 -8.57
N LEU A 729 -2.57 -3.76 -8.13
CA LEU A 729 -2.82 -3.07 -6.87
C LEU A 729 -4.21 -2.40 -6.86
N ALA A 730 -4.59 -1.76 -7.96
CA ALA A 730 -5.91 -1.15 -8.11
C ALA A 730 -7.04 -2.19 -8.04
N LEU A 731 -6.83 -3.40 -8.56
CA LEU A 731 -7.80 -4.50 -8.45
C LEU A 731 -8.02 -4.90 -6.98
N ALA A 732 -6.96 -5.03 -6.19
CA ALA A 732 -7.07 -5.36 -4.77
C ALA A 732 -7.78 -4.25 -3.96
N ILE A 733 -7.50 -2.97 -4.26
CA ILE A 733 -8.19 -1.81 -3.67
C ILE A 733 -9.69 -1.87 -4.00
N ARG A 734 -10.07 -2.19 -5.24
CA ARG A 734 -11.48 -2.35 -5.64
C ARG A 734 -12.16 -3.49 -4.90
N GLY A 735 -11.47 -4.62 -4.71
CA GLY A 735 -11.99 -5.74 -3.92
C GLY A 735 -12.29 -5.33 -2.48
N ALA A 736 -11.36 -4.65 -1.80
CA ALA A 736 -11.56 -4.13 -0.45
C ALA A 736 -12.68 -3.08 -0.39
N SER A 737 -12.79 -2.21 -1.41
CA SER A 737 -13.87 -1.23 -1.55
C SER A 737 -15.23 -1.89 -1.70
N ALA A 738 -15.34 -2.99 -2.46
CA ALA A 738 -16.57 -3.75 -2.63
C ALA A 738 -17.04 -4.35 -1.31
N VAL A 739 -16.15 -4.92 -0.49
CA VAL A 739 -16.48 -5.42 0.85
C VAL A 739 -17.01 -4.29 1.73
N THR A 740 -16.36 -3.13 1.72
CA THR A 740 -16.80 -1.95 2.49
C THR A 740 -18.16 -1.44 2.03
N LEU A 741 -18.40 -1.39 0.72
CA LEU A 741 -19.69 -0.99 0.13
C LEU A 741 -20.81 -1.94 0.54
N ILE A 742 -20.58 -3.25 0.45
CA ILE A 742 -21.55 -4.27 0.88
C ILE A 742 -21.85 -4.11 2.37
N SER A 743 -20.82 -3.89 3.20
CA SER A 743 -20.98 -3.63 4.63
C SER A 743 -21.84 -2.39 4.89
N ALA A 744 -21.59 -1.28 4.18
CA ALA A 744 -22.35 -0.05 4.31
C ALA A 744 -23.83 -0.23 3.91
N ILE A 745 -24.10 -0.95 2.82
CA ILE A 745 -25.46 -1.28 2.37
C ILE A 745 -26.21 -2.13 3.41
N LEU A 746 -25.55 -3.15 3.96
CA LEU A 746 -26.12 -4.01 5.00
C LEU A 746 -26.42 -3.22 6.28
N VAL A 747 -25.52 -2.36 6.71
CA VAL A 747 -25.69 -1.52 7.91
C VAL A 747 -26.84 -0.54 7.73
N LEU A 748 -26.94 0.09 6.55
CA LEU A 748 -28.04 0.97 6.21
C LEU A 748 -29.38 0.19 6.16
N GLY A 749 -29.40 -0.97 5.50
CA GLY A 749 -30.56 -1.87 5.47
C GLY A 749 -31.00 -2.27 6.87
N GLY A 750 -30.06 -2.61 7.75
CA GLY A 750 -30.30 -2.92 9.16
C GLY A 750 -30.88 -1.73 9.94
N ALA A 751 -30.36 -0.52 9.73
CA ALA A 751 -30.85 0.71 10.36
C ALA A 751 -32.31 1.02 9.94
N LEU A 752 -32.61 0.84 8.65
CA LEU A 752 -33.96 1.04 8.10
C LEU A 752 -34.95 -0.04 8.57
N ALA A 753 -34.48 -1.31 8.65
CA ALA A 753 -35.28 -2.43 9.14
C ALA A 753 -35.63 -2.27 10.64
N ALA A 754 -34.76 -1.65 11.43
CA ALA A 754 -35.02 -1.39 12.86
C ALA A 754 -36.24 -0.46 13.07
N GLY A 755 -36.50 0.46 12.15
CA GLY A 755 -37.65 1.37 12.24
C GLY A 755 -38.93 0.89 11.58
N HIS A 756 -38.92 -0.30 10.99
CA HIS A 756 -40.04 -0.80 10.16
C HIS A 756 -41.38 -0.88 10.94
N ARG A 757 -41.35 -1.32 12.19
CA ARG A 757 -42.57 -1.49 13.01
C ARG A 757 -43.31 -0.17 13.26
N HIS A 758 -42.60 0.88 13.66
CA HIS A 758 -43.19 2.22 13.85
C HIS A 758 -43.73 2.81 12.56
N ARG A 759 -43.06 2.57 11.45
CA ARG A 759 -43.51 3.06 10.12
C ARG A 759 -44.73 2.32 9.62
N VAL A 760 -44.85 1.01 9.87
CA VAL A 760 -46.06 0.24 9.56
C VAL A 760 -47.25 0.83 10.30
N TYR A 761 -47.07 1.08 11.60
CA TYR A 761 -48.11 1.66 12.46
C TYR A 761 -48.53 3.05 11.94
N ASP A 762 -47.59 3.96 11.75
CA ASP A 762 -47.89 5.31 11.23
C ASP A 762 -48.55 5.27 9.86
N ALA A 763 -48.10 4.41 8.97
CA ALA A 763 -48.66 4.24 7.62
C ALA A 763 -50.08 3.70 7.66
N VAL A 764 -50.39 2.78 8.57
CA VAL A 764 -51.76 2.23 8.75
C VAL A 764 -52.69 3.32 9.27
N ILE A 765 -52.28 4.09 10.29
CA ILE A 765 -53.10 5.20 10.82
C ILE A 765 -53.37 6.25 9.74
N LEU A 766 -52.32 6.68 9.00
CA LEU A 766 -52.48 7.65 7.95
C LEU A 766 -53.39 7.15 6.80
N LYS A 767 -53.35 5.83 6.51
CA LYS A 767 -54.21 5.19 5.55
C LYS A 767 -55.66 5.18 6.00
N THR A 768 -55.93 4.90 7.28
CA THR A 768 -57.31 4.95 7.81
C THR A 768 -57.86 6.37 7.80
N LEU A 769 -56.98 7.40 7.90
CA LEU A 769 -57.35 8.82 7.76
C LEU A 769 -57.46 9.29 6.28
N GLY A 770 -57.38 8.38 5.29
CA GLY A 770 -57.56 8.67 3.88
C GLY A 770 -56.30 9.00 3.06
N ALA A 771 -55.09 8.81 3.61
CA ALA A 771 -53.86 9.03 2.86
C ALA A 771 -53.68 7.96 1.76
N THR A 772 -53.42 8.39 0.52
CA THR A 772 -53.16 7.48 -0.59
C THR A 772 -51.78 6.90 -0.52
N ARG A 773 -51.59 5.67 -1.06
CA ARG A 773 -50.26 5.00 -1.08
C ARG A 773 -49.20 5.88 -1.75
N LEU A 774 -49.53 6.55 -2.85
CA LEU A 774 -48.60 7.41 -3.59
C LEU A 774 -48.14 8.64 -2.77
N ARG A 775 -49.04 9.25 -2.00
CA ARG A 775 -48.71 10.38 -1.12
C ARG A 775 -47.81 9.96 0.02
N LEU A 776 -48.01 8.77 0.61
CA LEU A 776 -47.16 8.25 1.65
C LEU A 776 -45.78 7.88 1.12
N LEU A 777 -45.69 7.20 -0.04
CA LEU A 777 -44.44 6.87 -0.70
C LEU A 777 -43.66 8.15 -1.07
N GLY A 778 -44.32 9.16 -1.59
CA GLY A 778 -43.68 10.45 -1.90
C GLY A 778 -43.15 11.18 -0.68
N ALA A 779 -43.89 11.15 0.44
CA ALA A 779 -43.41 11.75 1.71
C ALA A 779 -42.17 11.02 2.27
N TYR A 780 -42.17 9.68 2.26
CA TYR A 780 -41.01 8.90 2.71
C TYR A 780 -39.82 9.01 1.75
N ALA A 781 -40.05 9.05 0.44
CA ALA A 781 -38.99 9.30 -0.53
C ALA A 781 -38.32 10.65 -0.30
N LEU A 782 -39.11 11.69 -0.04
CA LEU A 782 -38.60 13.03 0.26
C LEU A 782 -37.83 13.09 1.59
N GLU A 783 -38.31 12.38 2.62
CA GLU A 783 -37.61 12.20 3.90
C GLU A 783 -36.22 11.58 3.68
N TYR A 784 -36.12 10.44 2.95
CA TYR A 784 -34.86 9.77 2.66
C TYR A 784 -33.95 10.63 1.79
N LEU A 785 -34.48 11.37 0.82
CA LEU A 785 -33.69 12.29 0.00
C LEU A 785 -33.10 13.43 0.83
N LEU A 786 -33.88 14.04 1.74
CA LEU A 786 -33.40 15.13 2.61
C LEU A 786 -32.30 14.66 3.57
N ILE A 787 -32.53 13.53 4.26
CA ILE A 787 -31.54 12.95 5.16
C ILE A 787 -30.32 12.48 4.36
N GLY A 788 -30.55 11.82 3.21
CA GLY A 788 -29.50 11.31 2.34
C GLY A 788 -28.60 12.44 1.82
N PHE A 789 -29.19 13.54 1.35
CA PHE A 789 -28.45 14.69 0.82
C PHE A 789 -27.61 15.39 1.91
N ALA A 790 -28.21 15.65 3.09
CA ALA A 790 -27.48 16.25 4.20
C ALA A 790 -26.30 15.36 4.66
N THR A 791 -26.52 14.05 4.70
CA THR A 791 -25.49 13.07 5.08
C THR A 791 -24.42 12.94 4.00
N ALA A 792 -24.83 13.01 2.72
CA ALA A 792 -23.90 12.91 1.59
C ALA A 792 -22.96 14.12 1.52
N ALA A 793 -23.49 15.32 1.71
CA ALA A 793 -22.66 16.54 1.77
C ALA A 793 -21.53 16.41 2.81
N PHE A 794 -21.88 15.94 4.02
CA PHE A 794 -20.88 15.68 5.04
C PHE A 794 -19.93 14.53 4.67
N GLY A 795 -20.45 13.43 4.16
CA GLY A 795 -19.66 12.25 3.78
C GLY A 795 -18.60 12.60 2.74
N VAL A 796 -18.94 13.46 1.76
CA VAL A 796 -17.99 13.99 0.77
C VAL A 796 -16.93 14.86 1.44
N ILE A 797 -17.31 15.77 2.32
CA ILE A 797 -16.36 16.66 3.01
C ILE A 797 -15.42 15.83 3.88
N ALA A 798 -15.95 14.98 4.76
CA ALA A 798 -15.17 14.16 5.67
C ALA A 798 -14.30 13.16 4.92
N GLY A 799 -14.84 12.50 3.88
CA GLY A 799 -14.11 11.57 3.04
C GLY A 799 -12.99 12.23 2.24
N SER A 800 -13.24 13.42 1.68
CA SER A 800 -12.22 14.17 0.94
C SER A 800 -11.10 14.68 1.84
N VAL A 801 -11.43 15.19 3.04
CA VAL A 801 -10.42 15.60 4.03
C VAL A 801 -9.58 14.42 4.49
N SER A 802 -10.21 13.28 4.78
CA SER A 802 -9.51 12.05 5.14
C SER A 802 -8.59 11.56 4.01
N ALA A 803 -9.07 11.57 2.77
CA ALA A 803 -8.28 11.20 1.59
C ALA A 803 -7.10 12.16 1.39
N TRP A 804 -7.34 13.48 1.53
CA TRP A 804 -6.28 14.48 1.44
C TRP A 804 -5.19 14.22 2.48
N LEU A 805 -5.57 13.99 3.74
CA LEU A 805 -4.61 13.69 4.82
C LEU A 805 -3.78 12.43 4.51
N ILE A 806 -4.44 11.35 4.08
CA ILE A 806 -3.78 10.08 3.76
C ILE A 806 -2.85 10.25 2.56
N VAL A 807 -3.31 10.83 1.47
CA VAL A 807 -2.54 11.01 0.23
C VAL A 807 -1.33 11.93 0.46
N THR A 808 -1.52 13.07 1.15
CA THR A 808 -0.44 14.05 1.30
C THR A 808 0.53 13.74 2.43
N ARG A 809 0.03 13.27 3.59
CA ARG A 809 0.86 13.07 4.78
C ARG A 809 1.39 11.65 4.93
N LEU A 810 0.62 10.65 4.51
CA LEU A 810 0.99 9.26 4.64
C LEU A 810 1.68 8.73 3.38
N MET A 811 1.09 9.01 2.21
CA MET A 811 1.60 8.52 0.92
C MET A 811 2.62 9.49 0.31
N THR A 812 2.74 10.73 0.84
CA THR A 812 3.63 11.79 0.33
C THR A 812 3.42 12.10 -1.16
N LEU A 813 2.14 12.04 -1.58
CA LEU A 813 1.73 12.25 -2.97
C LEU A 813 0.97 13.58 -3.13
N SER A 814 0.92 14.11 -4.34
CA SER A 814 0.08 15.28 -4.65
C SER A 814 -1.39 14.89 -4.67
N PHE A 815 -2.23 15.63 -3.93
CA PHE A 815 -3.67 15.40 -3.89
C PHE A 815 -4.38 16.26 -4.93
N ALA A 816 -5.25 15.64 -5.71
CA ALA A 816 -6.19 16.34 -6.58
C ALA A 816 -7.61 15.84 -6.31
N TRP A 817 -8.51 16.76 -6.06
CA TRP A 817 -9.90 16.43 -5.80
C TRP A 817 -10.61 15.97 -7.10
N GLN A 818 -11.25 14.79 -7.01
CA GLN A 818 -11.95 14.20 -8.14
C GLN A 818 -13.45 14.34 -7.97
N ALA A 819 -14.03 15.41 -8.55
CA ALA A 819 -15.44 15.74 -8.45
C ALA A 819 -16.33 14.63 -9.05
N GLY A 820 -15.95 14.05 -10.18
CA GLY A 820 -16.74 13.04 -10.87
C GLY A 820 -16.94 11.76 -10.06
N SER A 821 -15.87 11.24 -9.45
CA SER A 821 -15.95 10.04 -8.62
C SER A 821 -16.73 10.30 -7.32
N ALA A 822 -16.56 11.46 -6.68
CA ALA A 822 -17.33 11.85 -5.52
C ALA A 822 -18.83 11.97 -5.84
N ALA A 823 -19.18 12.61 -6.95
CA ALA A 823 -20.56 12.74 -7.40
C ALA A 823 -21.23 11.37 -7.71
N LEU A 824 -20.49 10.46 -8.33
CA LEU A 824 -20.98 9.11 -8.62
C LEU A 824 -21.26 8.33 -7.31
N VAL A 825 -20.37 8.41 -6.34
CA VAL A 825 -20.55 7.77 -5.02
C VAL A 825 -21.78 8.35 -4.30
N VAL A 826 -21.96 9.68 -4.31
CA VAL A 826 -23.14 10.35 -3.73
C VAL A 826 -24.43 9.89 -4.43
N LEU A 827 -24.44 9.87 -5.74
CA LEU A 827 -25.62 9.43 -6.51
C LEU A 827 -25.97 7.97 -6.18
N ALA A 828 -24.98 7.08 -6.18
CA ALA A 828 -25.19 5.69 -5.84
C ALA A 828 -25.71 5.52 -4.40
N ALA A 829 -25.17 6.26 -3.44
CA ALA A 829 -25.62 6.24 -2.06
C ALA A 829 -27.07 6.76 -1.90
N LEU A 830 -27.44 7.82 -2.61
CA LEU A 830 -28.82 8.34 -2.62
C LEU A 830 -29.79 7.30 -3.23
N VAL A 831 -29.42 6.70 -4.35
CA VAL A 831 -30.25 5.64 -5.01
C VAL A 831 -30.44 4.45 -4.06
N VAL A 832 -29.37 3.97 -3.42
CA VAL A 832 -29.44 2.87 -2.44
C VAL A 832 -30.29 3.26 -1.23
N THR A 833 -30.13 4.46 -0.70
CA THR A 833 -30.86 4.93 0.48
C THR A 833 -32.36 5.04 0.20
N VAL A 834 -32.70 5.68 -0.89
CA VAL A 834 -34.11 5.83 -1.31
C VAL A 834 -34.69 4.46 -1.69
N GLY A 835 -33.94 3.65 -2.45
CA GLY A 835 -34.38 2.32 -2.89
C GLY A 835 -34.67 1.38 -1.71
N LEU A 836 -33.74 1.25 -0.77
CA LEU A 836 -33.93 0.42 0.43
C LEU A 836 -35.04 0.97 1.35
N GLY A 837 -35.10 2.30 1.50
CA GLY A 837 -36.13 2.96 2.30
C GLY A 837 -37.52 2.77 1.73
N LEU A 838 -37.69 2.92 0.41
CA LEU A 838 -38.97 2.69 -0.28
C LEU A 838 -39.35 1.20 -0.31
N ALA A 839 -38.40 0.29 -0.52
CA ALA A 839 -38.65 -1.15 -0.47
C ALA A 839 -39.23 -1.57 0.88
N GLY A 840 -38.61 -1.12 1.99
CA GLY A 840 -39.11 -1.33 3.34
C GLY A 840 -40.51 -0.73 3.55
N THR A 841 -40.76 0.45 3.03
CA THR A 841 -42.06 1.14 3.13
C THR A 841 -43.13 0.44 2.29
N LEU A 842 -42.82 -0.03 1.07
CA LEU A 842 -43.76 -0.78 0.23
C LEU A 842 -44.21 -2.08 0.90
N LEU A 843 -43.26 -2.81 1.55
CA LEU A 843 -43.62 -4.01 2.32
C LEU A 843 -44.54 -3.68 3.50
N ALA A 844 -44.39 -2.52 4.12
CA ALA A 844 -45.29 -2.02 5.19
C ALA A 844 -46.67 -1.67 4.66
N LEU A 845 -46.74 -0.95 3.54
CA LEU A 845 -47.99 -0.51 2.93
C LEU A 845 -48.84 -1.65 2.34
N ASN A 846 -48.25 -2.80 2.06
CA ASN A 846 -48.96 -3.97 1.56
C ASN A 846 -49.64 -4.78 2.68
N GLN A 847 -49.40 -4.51 3.93
CA GLN A 847 -50.09 -5.15 5.05
C GLN A 847 -51.56 -4.65 5.12
N LYS A 848 -52.48 -5.59 5.43
CA LYS A 848 -53.88 -5.28 5.61
C LYS A 848 -54.09 -4.49 6.90
N PRO A 849 -54.74 -3.29 6.88
CA PRO A 849 -54.97 -2.50 8.10
C PRO A 849 -55.65 -3.24 9.23
N ALA A 850 -56.65 -4.07 8.90
CA ALA A 850 -57.41 -4.84 9.89
C ALA A 850 -56.58 -5.84 10.68
N THR A 851 -55.57 -6.47 10.09
CA THR A 851 -54.66 -7.41 10.82
C THR A 851 -53.70 -6.68 11.76
N VAL A 852 -53.25 -5.48 11.40
CA VAL A 852 -52.36 -4.68 12.24
C VAL A 852 -53.12 -4.07 13.41
N LEU A 853 -54.31 -3.53 13.18
CA LEU A 853 -55.20 -2.95 14.23
C LEU A 853 -55.77 -3.99 15.22
N ARG A 854 -55.97 -5.24 14.78
CA ARG A 854 -56.42 -6.32 15.65
C ARG A 854 -55.33 -6.84 16.61
N ASN A 855 -54.09 -6.70 16.27
CA ASN A 855 -52.96 -7.13 17.06
C ASN A 855 -52.37 -5.98 17.93
N LEU A 856 -53.10 -4.85 18.01
CA LEU A 856 -52.97 -3.74 18.95
C LEU A 856 -53.86 -3.97 20.16
#